data_453615a698871d93360c078b868514d0
#
_entry.id   453615a698871d93360c078b868514d0
#
_cell.length_a   1.000
_cell.length_b   1.000
_cell.length_c   1.000
_cell.angle_alpha   90.00
_cell.angle_beta   90.00
_cell.angle_gamma   90.00
#
_symmetry.space_group_name_H-M   'P 1'
#
loop_
_entity.id
_entity.type
_entity.pdbx_description
1 polymer ?
#
loop_
_entity_poly.entity_id
_entity_poly.type
_entity_poly.pdbx_seq_one_letter_code
_entity_poly.pdbx_strand_id
1 'polypeptide(L)'
;MPGAQCHAVRVAVTGTDVRRLRDRLAAAGPWRLWTDDIPGAATGPIAVRRRASELRRPVRGDVRCVLLRYGDGTADLVVVAHRDRLDGPGLDHLVAVLTGERPPSPAPHPAAPRAGLPPVAAAPDWGGGDPSSTAHAACHVDLPLPHATAPAALRLPALAVTLARYGGHGATAAATVGTDDRGAREYALPASATLRALAATEPAHTAHGVVAGILEADPGPPADERLPCLAPPFPLTFVFSPLPDGATRLSCHFRLSHAAPAIAEGFTRHLAQVYRQAVLAPDTAVADVELLDRDERDRVARLGRPATGPARTPDTLPRAFARVAAASPDAIALCDGGSELSYRELDERSARIAAGLRARGVRRGDRVGVCLERSAELVVTLLGVVRAGASYVPTDPAYPTDRLAHTVADAGLRVVVTRLAEFPREGGAVPLTPDELTAPAPAERAGTAEDGPDGTPAGGAVPLPPDERATTATAPPERARTAEDGPEEPEEPSGPPAPDDPAYVIYTSGSTGRPKGVTVPHRNVVALIDATRDEYGLGPDDTWTLFHSAAFDFSVWEIWGCLLTGGRLVVVPYAVTRDPDDFRDLLLARRVTVLSQTPSAFSQLLRTDHTGLPVRLVVFGGEPLDSRMLLPWFDRHPETACRTVNMFGITETTVHVTAQTVTRELALAGSRSVGPALPGRHLYVTDERGRLVPPGVTGEIRVGGAGVAAGYLNRPELTAERFLPDPYAPDARALTYRSGDLGRLRTDGRLEHLGRIDSQVKIRGFRIEPDEIRAVLLEDPAVTAAAVVVHRDDPADPATARLDAYVVPAGGTAAADLQGLRKRAAGILPEHMVPATVTALDALPLTPNGKLDAARLPAPVRSASPCARPAPEPDGTGDTALADALREIWETVLNTPVGLDDDFFELGGNSLFAVRISAALRARGLKPVPLRDLFRTPTIRELTT
;
A
#
# COMPACT_ATOMS: atom_id res chain seq x y z
N MET A 1 13.85 -32.45 -10.68
CA MET A 1 13.47 -32.69 -12.10
C MET A 1 14.57 -33.49 -12.78
N PRO A 2 14.30 -34.58 -13.54
CA PRO A 2 15.35 -35.40 -14.16
C PRO A 2 16.30 -34.61 -15.08
N GLY A 3 15.80 -33.58 -15.78
CA GLY A 3 16.59 -32.74 -16.68
C GLY A 3 17.60 -31.81 -16.01
N ALA A 4 17.38 -31.41 -14.75
CA ALA A 4 18.30 -30.54 -14.02
C ALA A 4 19.64 -31.19 -13.65
N GLN A 5 19.66 -32.54 -13.62
CA GLN A 5 20.86 -33.34 -13.33
C GLN A 5 21.53 -33.83 -14.62
N CYS A 6 21.04 -33.50 -15.81
CA CYS A 6 21.61 -33.90 -17.08
C CYS A 6 22.28 -32.74 -17.78
N HIS A 7 23.38 -33.00 -18.44
CA HIS A 7 24.06 -32.07 -19.33
C HIS A 7 24.29 -32.76 -20.71
N ALA A 8 24.51 -31.95 -21.75
CA ALA A 8 24.64 -32.47 -23.10
C ALA A 8 25.66 -31.67 -23.93
N VAL A 9 26.25 -32.35 -24.87
CA VAL A 9 27.20 -31.82 -25.84
C VAL A 9 26.84 -32.30 -27.23
N ARG A 10 26.94 -31.43 -28.23
CA ARG A 10 26.89 -31.76 -29.65
C ARG A 10 28.23 -31.38 -30.30
N VAL A 11 28.73 -32.25 -31.10
CA VAL A 11 29.93 -32.03 -31.92
C VAL A 11 29.65 -32.48 -33.33
N ALA A 12 29.89 -31.61 -34.32
CA ALA A 12 29.89 -32.02 -35.71
C ALA A 12 31.08 -32.93 -36.00
N VAL A 13 30.83 -34.05 -36.63
CA VAL A 13 31.86 -35.02 -36.93
C VAL A 13 31.90 -35.30 -38.44
N THR A 14 33.12 -35.36 -39.00
CA THR A 14 33.36 -35.67 -40.39
C THR A 14 33.96 -37.07 -40.57
N GLY A 15 33.62 -37.79 -41.65
CA GLY A 15 34.17 -39.08 -41.98
C GLY A 15 33.82 -40.19 -40.96
N THR A 16 32.56 -40.32 -40.60
CA THR A 16 32.08 -41.20 -39.53
C THR A 16 32.14 -42.67 -39.83
N ASP A 17 33.24 -43.35 -39.43
CA ASP A 17 33.26 -44.78 -39.25
C ASP A 17 32.53 -45.16 -37.96
N VAL A 18 31.27 -45.60 -38.07
CA VAL A 18 30.41 -46.00 -36.93
C VAL A 18 31.05 -47.12 -36.10
N ARG A 19 31.83 -48.02 -36.74
CA ARG A 19 32.51 -49.12 -36.02
C ARG A 19 33.60 -48.57 -35.14
N ARG A 20 34.41 -47.65 -35.61
CA ARG A 20 35.45 -46.97 -34.86
C ARG A 20 34.90 -46.14 -33.68
N LEU A 21 33.79 -45.47 -33.88
CA LEU A 21 33.11 -44.78 -32.79
C LEU A 21 32.58 -45.72 -31.70
N ARG A 22 32.01 -46.88 -32.10
CA ARG A 22 31.59 -47.93 -31.16
C ARG A 22 32.74 -48.50 -30.35
N ASP A 23 33.87 -48.79 -31.02
CA ASP A 23 35.05 -49.31 -30.35
C ASP A 23 35.63 -48.30 -29.34
N ARG A 24 35.68 -47.01 -29.70
CA ARG A 24 36.10 -45.95 -28.79
C ARG A 24 35.12 -45.77 -27.61
N LEU A 25 33.80 -45.82 -27.88
CA LEU A 25 32.79 -45.74 -26.84
C LEU A 25 32.86 -46.93 -25.84
N ALA A 26 33.08 -48.11 -26.37
CA ALA A 26 33.24 -49.32 -25.54
C ALA A 26 34.49 -49.25 -24.65
N ALA A 27 35.57 -48.60 -25.14
CA ALA A 27 36.78 -48.37 -24.33
C ALA A 27 36.59 -47.30 -23.25
N ALA A 28 35.67 -46.32 -23.49
CA ALA A 28 35.39 -45.26 -22.55
C ALA A 28 34.36 -45.64 -21.47
N GLY A 29 33.47 -46.60 -21.74
CA GLY A 29 32.48 -47.06 -20.76
C GLY A 29 31.43 -48.01 -21.32
N PRO A 30 30.53 -48.53 -20.52
CA PRO A 30 29.53 -49.55 -20.89
C PRO A 30 28.32 -48.95 -21.64
N TRP A 31 28.52 -47.93 -22.45
CA TRP A 31 27.42 -47.20 -23.12
C TRP A 31 27.23 -47.67 -24.56
N ARG A 32 26.06 -47.40 -25.13
CA ARG A 32 25.69 -47.75 -26.49
C ARG A 32 25.62 -46.50 -27.39
N LEU A 33 26.12 -46.65 -28.64
CA LEU A 33 25.97 -45.68 -29.68
C LEU A 33 24.71 -45.98 -30.51
N TRP A 34 23.74 -45.06 -30.46
CA TRP A 34 22.57 -45.09 -31.31
C TRP A 34 22.88 -44.31 -32.62
N THR A 35 22.40 -44.84 -33.74
CA THR A 35 22.58 -44.16 -35.02
C THR A 35 21.20 -43.84 -35.61
N ASP A 36 21.02 -42.64 -36.16
CA ASP A 36 19.79 -42.20 -36.80
C ASP A 36 20.13 -41.53 -38.12
N ASP A 37 19.52 -42.03 -39.21
CA ASP A 37 19.71 -41.50 -40.59
C ASP A 37 18.60 -40.50 -40.89
N ILE A 38 18.99 -39.28 -41.07
CA ILE A 38 18.05 -38.17 -41.28
C ILE A 38 18.11 -37.74 -42.75
N PRO A 39 16.98 -37.82 -43.46
CA PRO A 39 16.95 -37.39 -44.84
C PRO A 39 17.19 -35.88 -44.96
N GLY A 40 17.99 -35.44 -45.92
CA GLY A 40 18.32 -34.06 -46.20
C GLY A 40 19.58 -33.55 -45.53
N ALA A 41 19.84 -32.24 -45.70
CA ALA A 41 21.03 -31.59 -45.15
C ALA A 41 20.90 -31.33 -43.67
N ALA A 42 22.07 -31.22 -42.98
CA ALA A 42 22.16 -30.88 -41.56
C ALA A 42 21.47 -29.54 -41.16
N THR A 43 21.34 -28.61 -42.10
CA THR A 43 20.64 -27.33 -41.93
C THR A 43 19.13 -27.42 -42.18
N GLY A 44 18.65 -28.57 -42.68
CA GLY A 44 17.23 -28.77 -43.00
C GLY A 44 16.33 -28.79 -41.76
N PRO A 45 15.06 -28.42 -41.89
CA PRO A 45 14.15 -28.26 -40.74
C PRO A 45 13.89 -29.58 -39.96
N ILE A 46 13.99 -30.72 -40.61
CA ILE A 46 13.86 -32.04 -39.98
C ILE A 46 15.11 -32.30 -39.11
N ALA A 47 16.31 -32.08 -39.69
CA ALA A 47 17.60 -32.24 -38.98
C ALA A 47 17.69 -31.36 -37.76
N VAL A 48 17.35 -30.06 -37.90
CA VAL A 48 17.34 -29.09 -36.81
C VAL A 48 16.40 -29.53 -35.66
N ARG A 49 15.18 -29.95 -35.97
CA ARG A 49 14.20 -30.44 -34.97
C ARG A 49 14.66 -31.73 -34.29
N ARG A 50 15.18 -32.67 -35.07
CA ARG A 50 15.65 -33.94 -34.54
C ARG A 50 16.84 -33.77 -33.60
N ARG A 51 17.82 -32.98 -34.02
CA ARG A 51 18.98 -32.62 -33.23
C ARG A 51 18.59 -31.96 -31.91
N ALA A 52 17.73 -30.94 -31.95
CA ALA A 52 17.22 -30.27 -30.76
C ALA A 52 16.46 -31.23 -29.82
N SER A 53 15.68 -32.14 -30.36
CA SER A 53 14.98 -33.18 -29.57
C SER A 53 15.92 -34.13 -28.87
N GLU A 54 16.96 -34.66 -29.57
CA GLU A 54 17.95 -35.54 -28.94
C GLU A 54 18.81 -34.81 -27.91
N LEU A 55 19.26 -33.62 -28.18
CA LEU A 55 20.09 -32.83 -27.27
C LEU A 55 19.37 -32.50 -25.95
N ARG A 56 18.06 -32.31 -25.98
CA ARG A 56 17.25 -31.92 -24.81
C ARG A 56 16.54 -33.10 -24.11
N ARG A 57 16.68 -34.31 -24.60
CA ARG A 57 16.02 -35.46 -24.01
C ARG A 57 16.81 -36.00 -22.80
N PRO A 58 16.31 -35.90 -21.55
CA PRO A 58 17.05 -36.32 -20.37
C PRO A 58 17.27 -37.83 -20.31
N VAL A 59 18.31 -38.26 -19.57
CA VAL A 59 18.62 -39.65 -19.24
C VAL A 59 18.42 -39.88 -17.75
N ARG A 60 18.04 -41.09 -17.37
CA ARG A 60 17.88 -41.51 -15.96
C ARG A 60 19.11 -42.26 -15.50
N GLY A 61 20.03 -41.54 -14.83
CA GLY A 61 21.19 -42.15 -14.20
C GLY A 61 22.19 -42.81 -15.16
N ASP A 62 22.25 -42.43 -16.44
CA ASP A 62 23.06 -43.05 -17.47
C ASP A 62 23.64 -42.01 -18.46
N VAL A 63 24.26 -42.48 -19.52
CA VAL A 63 24.79 -41.73 -20.65
C VAL A 63 24.17 -42.20 -21.93
N ARG A 64 23.72 -41.32 -22.78
CA ARG A 64 23.18 -41.59 -24.12
C ARG A 64 24.05 -40.92 -25.17
N CYS A 65 24.55 -41.72 -26.11
CA CYS A 65 25.30 -41.27 -27.25
C CYS A 65 24.47 -41.54 -28.53
N VAL A 66 24.22 -40.49 -29.33
CA VAL A 66 23.46 -40.60 -30.61
C VAL A 66 24.29 -39.97 -31.70
N LEU A 67 24.48 -40.69 -32.79
CA LEU A 67 25.04 -40.18 -34.01
C LEU A 67 23.92 -39.91 -35.04
N LEU A 68 23.69 -38.65 -35.33
CA LEU A 68 22.75 -38.20 -36.35
C LEU A 68 23.51 -38.06 -37.69
N ARG A 69 23.17 -38.84 -38.71
CA ARG A 69 23.79 -38.80 -40.01
C ARG A 69 22.84 -38.12 -41.01
N TYR A 70 23.35 -37.20 -41.77
CA TYR A 70 22.55 -36.40 -42.71
C TYR A 70 22.78 -36.79 -44.14
N GLY A 71 21.79 -36.54 -44.99
CA GLY A 71 21.87 -36.92 -46.42
C GLY A 71 22.92 -36.16 -47.22
N ASP A 72 23.50 -35.09 -46.66
CA ASP A 72 24.62 -34.34 -47.24
C ASP A 72 26.00 -34.92 -46.87
N GLY A 73 26.05 -36.07 -46.19
CA GLY A 73 27.28 -36.75 -45.75
C GLY A 73 27.91 -36.18 -44.48
N THR A 74 27.30 -35.18 -43.87
CA THR A 74 27.71 -34.69 -42.54
C THR A 74 27.03 -35.46 -41.40
N ALA A 75 27.56 -35.39 -40.19
CA ALA A 75 26.95 -35.99 -39.02
C ALA A 75 27.19 -35.20 -37.74
N ASP A 76 26.25 -35.30 -36.80
CA ASP A 76 26.37 -34.74 -35.45
C ASP A 76 26.43 -35.89 -34.41
N LEU A 77 27.41 -35.80 -33.52
CA LEU A 77 27.46 -36.65 -32.33
C LEU A 77 26.83 -35.89 -31.17
N VAL A 78 25.72 -36.40 -30.63
CA VAL A 78 25.03 -35.90 -29.46
C VAL A 78 25.29 -36.81 -28.28
N VAL A 79 25.86 -36.26 -27.21
CA VAL A 79 26.09 -36.95 -25.95
C VAL A 79 25.30 -36.30 -24.84
N VAL A 80 24.43 -37.04 -24.18
CA VAL A 80 23.66 -36.62 -23.02
C VAL A 80 24.02 -37.51 -21.85
N ALA A 81 24.45 -36.88 -20.75
CA ALA A 81 24.88 -37.64 -19.56
C ALA A 81 24.16 -37.14 -18.30
N HIS A 82 23.91 -38.10 -17.39
CA HIS A 82 23.54 -37.74 -16.02
C HIS A 82 24.79 -37.38 -15.24
N ARG A 83 24.79 -36.35 -14.47
CA ARG A 83 25.98 -35.83 -13.76
C ARG A 83 26.57 -36.80 -12.73
N ASP A 84 25.76 -37.70 -12.19
CA ASP A 84 26.24 -38.73 -11.29
C ASP A 84 27.00 -39.87 -11.99
N ARG A 85 26.89 -39.93 -13.33
CA ARG A 85 27.63 -40.86 -14.16
C ARG A 85 28.86 -40.24 -14.81
N LEU A 86 28.68 -39.05 -15.37
CA LEU A 86 29.76 -38.24 -15.92
C LEU A 86 29.55 -36.80 -15.46
N ASP A 87 30.53 -36.24 -14.82
CA ASP A 87 30.59 -34.79 -14.55
C ASP A 87 31.07 -34.01 -15.78
N GLY A 88 31.35 -32.71 -15.66
CA GLY A 88 31.85 -31.90 -16.76
C GLY A 88 33.11 -32.47 -17.39
N PRO A 89 34.18 -32.67 -16.60
CA PRO A 89 35.43 -33.28 -17.06
C PRO A 89 35.25 -34.66 -17.65
N GLY A 90 34.39 -35.51 -17.05
CA GLY A 90 34.08 -36.83 -17.55
C GLY A 90 33.38 -36.83 -18.92
N LEU A 91 32.43 -35.89 -19.10
CA LEU A 91 31.75 -35.69 -20.38
C LEU A 91 32.73 -35.20 -21.47
N ASP A 92 33.59 -34.23 -21.13
CA ASP A 92 34.60 -33.69 -22.01
C ASP A 92 35.62 -34.72 -22.40
N HIS A 93 36.06 -35.55 -21.45
CA HIS A 93 36.93 -36.69 -21.73
C HIS A 93 36.26 -37.67 -22.72
N LEU A 94 34.98 -38.05 -22.49
CA LEU A 94 34.25 -38.93 -23.39
C LEU A 94 34.16 -38.35 -24.81
N VAL A 95 33.82 -37.07 -24.92
CA VAL A 95 33.73 -36.40 -26.22
C VAL A 95 35.08 -36.40 -26.92
N ALA A 96 36.19 -36.06 -26.23
CA ALA A 96 37.55 -36.05 -26.80
C ALA A 96 38.00 -37.43 -27.24
N VAL A 97 37.62 -38.47 -26.52
CA VAL A 97 37.86 -39.90 -26.93
C VAL A 97 37.05 -40.23 -28.20
N LEU A 98 35.77 -39.83 -28.25
CA LEU A 98 34.92 -40.17 -29.39
C LEU A 98 35.33 -39.38 -30.63
N THR A 99 35.71 -38.11 -30.52
CA THR A 99 36.21 -37.29 -31.64
C THR A 99 37.62 -37.71 -32.10
N GLY A 100 38.38 -38.36 -31.24
CA GLY A 100 39.76 -38.84 -31.52
C GLY A 100 40.85 -37.88 -31.12
N GLU A 101 40.52 -36.87 -30.37
CA GLU A 101 41.44 -35.90 -29.77
C GLU A 101 42.26 -36.55 -28.64
N ARG A 102 41.69 -37.62 -28.03
CA ARG A 102 42.39 -38.45 -27.02
C ARG A 102 42.35 -39.94 -27.41
N PRO A 103 43.36 -40.69 -26.98
CA PRO A 103 43.33 -42.14 -27.16
C PRO A 103 42.19 -42.80 -26.40
N PRO A 104 41.68 -43.92 -26.88
CA PRO A 104 40.63 -44.69 -26.18
C PRO A 104 41.06 -45.03 -24.74
N SER A 105 40.30 -44.49 -23.76
CA SER A 105 40.55 -44.74 -22.34
C SER A 105 39.22 -44.58 -21.56
N PRO A 106 39.06 -45.20 -20.39
CA PRO A 106 37.87 -45.08 -19.57
C PRO A 106 37.61 -43.59 -19.17
N ALA A 107 36.37 -43.17 -19.30
CA ALA A 107 35.97 -41.87 -18.82
C ALA A 107 36.03 -41.82 -17.29
N PRO A 108 36.60 -40.78 -16.70
CA PRO A 108 36.65 -40.66 -15.25
C PRO A 108 35.25 -40.60 -14.67
N HIS A 109 35.00 -41.39 -13.65
CA HIS A 109 33.78 -41.33 -12.87
C HIS A 109 33.91 -40.30 -11.74
N PRO A 110 32.82 -39.63 -11.32
CA PRO A 110 32.83 -38.78 -10.12
C PRO A 110 33.37 -39.57 -8.91
N ALA A 111 34.27 -38.94 -8.15
CA ALA A 111 34.99 -39.59 -7.05
C ALA A 111 34.09 -40.00 -5.85
N ALA A 112 32.88 -39.49 -5.74
CA ALA A 112 31.88 -39.83 -4.72
C ALA A 112 30.46 -39.55 -5.21
N PRO A 113 29.41 -40.20 -4.65
CA PRO A 113 28.03 -39.74 -4.86
C PRO A 113 27.91 -38.29 -4.38
N ARG A 114 27.60 -37.41 -5.31
CA ARG A 114 27.50 -35.97 -4.99
C ARG A 114 26.21 -35.70 -4.22
N ALA A 115 26.27 -34.77 -3.26
CA ALA A 115 25.09 -34.26 -2.60
C ALA A 115 24.04 -33.82 -3.64
N GLY A 116 22.78 -34.12 -3.36
CA GLY A 116 21.66 -33.64 -4.21
C GLY A 116 21.69 -32.12 -4.42
N LEU A 117 20.99 -31.68 -5.44
CA LEU A 117 20.80 -30.25 -5.60
C LEU A 117 20.21 -29.63 -4.32
N PRO A 118 20.63 -28.42 -3.94
CA PRO A 118 20.02 -27.71 -2.81
C PRO A 118 18.50 -27.64 -2.95
N PRO A 119 17.75 -27.61 -1.84
CA PRO A 119 16.31 -27.43 -1.89
C PRO A 119 15.98 -26.11 -2.60
N VAL A 120 14.92 -26.11 -3.39
CA VAL A 120 14.43 -24.92 -4.07
C VAL A 120 13.49 -24.17 -3.13
N ALA A 121 13.70 -22.88 -2.91
CA ALA A 121 12.79 -22.05 -2.17
C ALA A 121 11.44 -21.89 -2.91
N ALA A 122 10.40 -21.54 -2.18
CA ALA A 122 9.17 -21.05 -2.80
C ALA A 122 9.53 -19.89 -3.73
N ALA A 123 8.78 -19.75 -4.83
CA ALA A 123 8.99 -18.65 -5.76
C ALA A 123 8.84 -17.32 -4.99
N PRO A 124 9.79 -16.41 -5.10
CA PRO A 124 9.60 -15.09 -4.54
C PRO A 124 8.47 -14.40 -5.29
N ASP A 125 7.66 -13.68 -4.55
CA ASP A 125 6.58 -12.90 -5.13
C ASP A 125 7.14 -11.59 -5.75
N TRP A 126 7.87 -11.72 -6.87
CA TRP A 126 8.34 -10.56 -7.66
C TRP A 126 7.31 -10.11 -8.70
N GLY A 127 6.13 -10.72 -8.69
CA GLY A 127 4.99 -10.36 -9.54
C GLY A 127 5.16 -10.82 -10.99
N GLY A 128 4.60 -11.95 -11.36
CA GLY A 128 4.43 -12.26 -12.77
C GLY A 128 4.80 -13.65 -13.26
N GLY A 129 5.10 -14.61 -12.38
CA GLY A 129 5.17 -16.02 -12.78
C GLY A 129 3.75 -16.57 -13.04
N ASP A 130 3.63 -17.49 -13.99
CA ASP A 130 2.41 -18.27 -14.20
C ASP A 130 2.53 -19.62 -13.46
N PRO A 131 1.90 -19.79 -12.27
CA PRO A 131 2.04 -21.01 -11.46
C PRO A 131 1.62 -22.29 -12.20
N SER A 132 0.77 -22.16 -13.23
CA SER A 132 0.30 -23.28 -14.03
C SER A 132 1.30 -23.72 -15.10
N SER A 133 2.28 -22.88 -15.44
CA SER A 133 3.25 -23.14 -16.49
C SER A 133 4.33 -24.13 -16.08
N THR A 134 4.58 -25.12 -16.91
CA THR A 134 5.73 -26.03 -16.80
C THR A 134 6.88 -25.65 -17.76
N ALA A 135 6.72 -24.57 -18.52
CA ALA A 135 7.68 -24.14 -19.52
C ALA A 135 8.88 -23.42 -18.94
N HIS A 136 9.98 -23.42 -19.68
CA HIS A 136 11.22 -22.74 -19.37
C HIS A 136 11.53 -21.74 -20.48
N ALA A 137 12.22 -20.65 -20.13
CA ALA A 137 12.73 -19.67 -21.06
C ALA A 137 14.18 -19.31 -20.73
N ALA A 138 14.82 -18.57 -21.61
CA ALA A 138 16.18 -18.06 -21.38
C ALA A 138 16.30 -16.64 -21.94
N CYS A 139 17.13 -15.85 -21.28
CA CYS A 139 17.59 -14.54 -21.73
C CYS A 139 19.10 -14.39 -21.50
N HIS A 140 19.73 -13.39 -22.09
CA HIS A 140 21.17 -13.16 -21.88
C HIS A 140 21.52 -11.69 -21.97
N VAL A 141 22.68 -11.36 -21.40
CA VAL A 141 23.36 -10.06 -21.48
C VAL A 141 24.81 -10.28 -21.81
N ASP A 142 25.34 -9.57 -22.78
CA ASP A 142 26.76 -9.59 -23.12
C ASP A 142 27.50 -8.49 -22.34
N LEU A 143 28.54 -8.90 -21.61
CA LEU A 143 29.33 -8.03 -20.77
C LEU A 143 30.64 -7.69 -21.47
N PRO A 144 31.03 -6.42 -21.60
CA PRO A 144 32.33 -6.04 -22.16
C PRO A 144 33.47 -6.28 -21.14
N LEU A 145 33.50 -7.49 -20.57
CA LEU A 145 34.49 -7.94 -19.62
C LEU A 145 35.21 -9.17 -20.18
N PRO A 146 36.54 -9.18 -20.20
CA PRO A 146 37.29 -10.35 -20.65
C PRO A 146 37.00 -11.57 -19.80
N HIS A 147 36.47 -12.63 -20.38
CA HIS A 147 36.06 -13.83 -19.64
C HIS A 147 37.24 -14.49 -18.91
N ALA A 148 38.39 -14.54 -19.56
CA ALA A 148 39.59 -15.21 -19.03
C ALA A 148 40.17 -14.50 -17.79
N THR A 149 39.97 -13.18 -17.64
CA THR A 149 40.55 -12.39 -16.54
C THR A 149 39.51 -11.96 -15.49
N ALA A 150 38.23 -12.11 -15.78
CA ALA A 150 37.17 -11.75 -14.84
C ALA A 150 37.07 -12.77 -13.70
N PRO A 151 37.25 -12.39 -12.42
CA PRO A 151 37.36 -13.33 -11.31
C PRO A 151 36.06 -14.13 -11.09
N ALA A 152 36.12 -15.46 -11.21
CA ALA A 152 34.99 -16.34 -10.95
C ALA A 152 34.51 -16.22 -9.49
N ALA A 153 35.41 -15.98 -8.54
CA ALA A 153 35.11 -15.79 -7.13
C ALA A 153 34.12 -14.64 -6.83
N LEU A 154 33.99 -13.66 -7.75
CA LEU A 154 33.05 -12.54 -7.60
C LEU A 154 31.63 -12.85 -8.09
N ARG A 155 31.40 -13.96 -8.79
CA ARG A 155 30.10 -14.31 -9.39
C ARG A 155 29.02 -14.54 -8.34
N LEU A 156 29.32 -15.39 -7.35
CA LEU A 156 28.38 -15.77 -6.30
C LEU A 156 28.09 -14.61 -5.32
N PRO A 157 29.10 -13.83 -4.84
CA PRO A 157 28.84 -12.60 -4.10
C PRO A 157 27.97 -11.59 -4.87
N ALA A 158 28.21 -11.39 -6.17
CA ALA A 158 27.39 -10.52 -6.99
C ALA A 158 25.93 -10.98 -7.07
N LEU A 159 25.72 -12.29 -7.21
CA LEU A 159 24.37 -12.89 -7.18
C LEU A 159 23.73 -12.67 -5.81
N ALA A 160 24.45 -12.91 -4.70
CA ALA A 160 23.92 -12.72 -3.34
C ALA A 160 23.51 -11.26 -3.10
N VAL A 161 24.35 -10.28 -3.50
CA VAL A 161 24.01 -8.85 -3.39
C VAL A 161 22.79 -8.52 -4.25
N THR A 162 22.69 -9.03 -5.46
CA THR A 162 21.54 -8.78 -6.34
C THR A 162 20.25 -9.34 -5.72
N LEU A 163 20.30 -10.57 -5.19
CA LEU A 163 19.16 -11.20 -4.51
C LEU A 163 18.72 -10.42 -3.27
N ALA A 164 19.66 -9.96 -2.45
CA ALA A 164 19.37 -9.17 -1.27
C ALA A 164 18.64 -7.87 -1.62
N ARG A 165 19.06 -7.23 -2.71
CA ARG A 165 18.42 -6.00 -3.21
C ARG A 165 16.99 -6.25 -3.74
N TYR A 166 16.71 -7.47 -4.22
CA TYR A 166 15.38 -7.87 -4.67
C TYR A 166 14.48 -8.33 -3.51
N GLY A 167 15.06 -8.90 -2.46
CA GLY A 167 14.33 -9.47 -1.32
C GLY A 167 14.22 -8.58 -0.09
N GLY A 168 15.00 -7.50 -0.01
CA GLY A 168 14.99 -6.57 1.13
C GLY A 168 15.61 -7.13 2.43
N HIS A 169 16.46 -8.17 2.36
CA HIS A 169 17.01 -8.84 3.54
C HIS A 169 18.54 -8.75 3.60
N GLY A 170 19.06 -8.63 4.82
CA GLY A 170 20.50 -8.51 5.10
C GLY A 170 21.31 -9.84 5.00
N ALA A 171 20.66 -10.97 4.78
CA ALA A 171 21.29 -12.25 4.53
C ALA A 171 20.59 -12.96 3.37
N THR A 172 21.36 -13.61 2.49
CA THR A 172 20.81 -14.19 1.27
C THR A 172 21.48 -15.51 0.93
N ALA A 173 20.64 -16.52 0.64
CA ALA A 173 21.07 -17.81 0.17
C ALA A 173 21.19 -17.83 -1.36
N ALA A 174 22.38 -18.17 -1.87
CA ALA A 174 22.65 -18.41 -3.28
C ALA A 174 23.35 -19.77 -3.42
N ALA A 175 23.27 -20.39 -4.59
CA ALA A 175 23.87 -21.68 -4.81
C ALA A 175 24.82 -21.70 -6.01
N THR A 176 25.81 -22.58 -5.96
CA THR A 176 26.59 -23.01 -7.12
C THR A 176 26.36 -24.47 -7.44
N VAL A 177 26.39 -24.77 -8.74
CA VAL A 177 26.47 -26.15 -9.26
C VAL A 177 27.66 -26.16 -10.21
N GLY A 178 28.82 -26.51 -9.67
CA GLY A 178 30.04 -26.64 -10.44
C GLY A 178 30.48 -28.09 -10.55
N THR A 179 31.72 -28.29 -10.99
CA THR A 179 32.36 -29.59 -11.09
C THR A 179 32.62 -30.19 -9.72
N ASP A 180 32.95 -29.38 -8.73
CA ASP A 180 33.43 -29.82 -7.41
C ASP A 180 32.55 -29.36 -6.24
N ASP A 181 31.67 -28.38 -6.39
CA ASP A 181 30.80 -27.85 -5.33
C ASP A 181 29.33 -27.83 -5.72
N ARG A 182 28.46 -28.39 -4.85
CA ARG A 182 26.99 -28.33 -4.97
C ARG A 182 26.44 -27.95 -3.62
N GLY A 183 26.44 -26.69 -3.33
CA GLY A 183 25.95 -26.23 -2.04
C GLY A 183 25.18 -24.89 -2.11
N ALA A 184 24.17 -24.78 -1.27
CA ALA A 184 23.61 -23.48 -0.97
C ALA A 184 24.54 -22.78 0.03
N ARG A 185 24.83 -21.52 -0.25
CA ARG A 185 25.68 -20.66 0.56
C ARG A 185 24.88 -19.47 1.04
N GLU A 186 25.01 -19.16 2.31
CA GLU A 186 24.38 -17.99 2.90
C GLU A 186 25.41 -16.89 3.12
N TYR A 187 25.14 -15.72 2.56
CA TYR A 187 25.97 -14.55 2.68
C TYR A 187 25.34 -13.57 3.68
N ALA A 188 26.07 -13.24 4.74
CA ALA A 188 25.82 -12.05 5.52
C ALA A 188 26.32 -10.83 4.71
N LEU A 189 25.47 -9.83 4.52
CA LEU A 189 25.76 -8.67 3.68
C LEU A 189 25.74 -7.37 4.51
N PRO A 190 26.75 -7.15 5.38
CA PRO A 190 26.85 -5.89 6.12
C PRO A 190 26.96 -4.71 5.15
N ALA A 191 26.28 -3.62 5.43
CA ALA A 191 26.24 -2.44 4.57
C ALA A 191 27.63 -1.87 4.23
N SER A 192 28.57 -1.99 5.18
CA SER A 192 29.97 -1.52 5.04
C SER A 192 30.92 -2.56 4.40
N ALA A 193 30.51 -3.81 4.21
CA ALA A 193 31.34 -4.81 3.55
C ALA A 193 31.59 -4.43 2.09
N THR A 194 32.79 -4.66 1.59
CA THR A 194 33.10 -4.45 0.16
C THR A 194 32.87 -5.72 -0.65
N LEU A 195 32.65 -5.58 -1.95
CA LEU A 195 32.51 -6.72 -2.87
C LEU A 195 33.74 -7.61 -2.83
N ARG A 196 34.94 -7.04 -2.70
CA ARG A 196 36.21 -7.76 -2.51
C ARG A 196 36.22 -8.58 -1.23
N ALA A 197 35.77 -7.97 -0.11
CA ALA A 197 35.73 -8.65 1.18
C ALA A 197 34.76 -9.84 1.15
N LEU A 198 33.59 -9.68 0.53
CA LEU A 198 32.62 -10.76 0.34
C LEU A 198 33.20 -11.92 -0.48
N ALA A 199 33.99 -11.63 -1.53
CA ALA A 199 34.64 -12.67 -2.33
C ALA A 199 35.74 -13.42 -1.57
N ALA A 200 36.35 -12.79 -0.57
CA ALA A 200 37.37 -13.40 0.29
C ALA A 200 36.78 -14.13 1.51
N THR A 201 35.49 -13.92 1.80
CA THR A 201 34.81 -14.54 2.94
C THR A 201 34.27 -15.90 2.52
N GLU A 202 34.51 -16.93 3.34
CA GLU A 202 33.89 -18.24 3.15
C GLU A 202 32.45 -18.19 3.67
N PRO A 203 31.43 -18.28 2.79
CA PRO A 203 30.04 -18.19 3.21
C PRO A 203 29.61 -19.47 3.94
N ALA A 204 28.67 -19.32 4.86
CA ALA A 204 28.12 -20.46 5.60
C ALA A 204 27.32 -21.39 4.69
N HIS A 205 27.44 -22.72 4.90
CA HIS A 205 26.51 -23.66 4.27
C HIS A 205 25.12 -23.49 4.87
N THR A 206 24.11 -23.50 4.02
CA THR A 206 22.71 -23.40 4.47
C THR A 206 21.87 -24.57 3.95
N ALA A 207 20.92 -25.01 4.76
CA ALA A 207 19.87 -25.94 4.35
C ALA A 207 18.63 -25.19 3.79
N HIS A 208 18.63 -23.85 3.81
CA HIS A 208 17.53 -23.05 3.28
C HIS A 208 17.41 -23.24 1.76
N GLY A 209 16.17 -23.19 1.28
CA GLY A 209 15.89 -23.26 -0.15
C GLY A 209 16.44 -22.02 -0.88
N VAL A 210 16.92 -22.22 -2.10
CA VAL A 210 17.48 -21.18 -2.94
C VAL A 210 16.58 -20.85 -4.12
N VAL A 211 16.50 -19.55 -4.46
CA VAL A 211 15.74 -19.02 -5.60
C VAL A 211 16.61 -18.99 -6.86
N ALA A 212 17.89 -18.67 -6.71
CA ALA A 212 18.80 -18.48 -7.82
C ALA A 212 20.16 -19.15 -7.55
N GLY A 213 20.79 -19.58 -8.62
CA GLY A 213 22.13 -20.16 -8.54
C GLY A 213 22.92 -20.02 -9.83
N ILE A 214 24.22 -20.21 -9.70
CA ILE A 214 25.16 -20.18 -10.81
C ILE A 214 25.49 -21.62 -11.19
N LEU A 215 25.36 -21.92 -12.47
CA LEU A 215 25.85 -23.15 -13.07
C LEU A 215 27.20 -22.83 -13.73
N GLU A 216 28.28 -23.37 -13.17
CA GLU A 216 29.58 -23.24 -13.76
C GLU A 216 29.75 -24.23 -14.90
N ALA A 217 29.99 -23.72 -16.09
CA ALA A 217 30.32 -24.51 -17.25
C ALA A 217 31.85 -24.51 -17.38
N ASP A 218 32.43 -25.71 -17.34
CA ASP A 218 33.84 -25.83 -17.72
C ASP A 218 34.07 -25.45 -19.18
N PRO A 219 35.17 -24.75 -19.50
CA PRO A 219 35.60 -24.57 -20.85
C PRO A 219 36.17 -25.92 -21.34
N GLY A 220 35.31 -26.86 -21.72
CA GLY A 220 35.70 -28.12 -22.29
C GLY A 220 36.23 -27.97 -23.71
N PRO A 221 36.64 -29.12 -24.36
CA PRO A 221 37.08 -29.12 -25.75
C PRO A 221 36.02 -28.49 -26.67
N PRO A 222 36.46 -27.95 -27.83
CA PRO A 222 35.54 -27.29 -28.75
C PRO A 222 34.35 -28.20 -29.08
N ALA A 223 33.18 -27.65 -28.82
CA ALA A 223 31.88 -28.25 -29.11
C ALA A 223 31.01 -27.22 -29.82
N ASP A 224 30.25 -27.67 -30.82
CA ASP A 224 29.38 -26.77 -31.57
C ASP A 224 28.16 -26.28 -30.76
N GLU A 225 27.73 -27.11 -29.81
CA GLU A 225 26.66 -26.77 -28.88
C GLU A 225 26.85 -27.51 -27.58
N ARG A 226 26.79 -26.76 -26.44
CA ARG A 226 26.90 -27.32 -25.10
C ARG A 226 25.71 -26.85 -24.26
N LEU A 227 24.99 -27.79 -23.67
CA LEU A 227 23.93 -27.50 -22.72
C LEU A 227 24.39 -27.91 -21.32
N PRO A 228 24.74 -26.96 -20.46
CA PRO A 228 25.22 -27.23 -19.10
C PRO A 228 24.14 -27.89 -18.21
N CYS A 229 22.84 -27.68 -18.50
CA CYS A 229 21.73 -28.43 -17.95
C CYS A 229 20.59 -28.53 -18.97
N LEU A 230 19.80 -29.58 -18.91
CA LEU A 230 18.62 -29.75 -19.81
C LEU A 230 17.38 -29.10 -19.25
N ALA A 231 17.36 -28.83 -17.97
CA ALA A 231 16.36 -28.02 -17.28
C ALA A 231 17.04 -27.17 -16.20
N PRO A 232 16.61 -25.93 -15.97
CA PRO A 232 17.20 -25.08 -14.94
C PRO A 232 17.08 -25.75 -13.57
N PRO A 233 18.20 -25.94 -12.82
CA PRO A 233 18.18 -26.53 -11.47
C PRO A 233 17.48 -25.62 -10.45
N PHE A 234 17.52 -24.33 -10.66
CA PHE A 234 16.90 -23.32 -9.81
C PHE A 234 15.81 -22.55 -10.56
N PRO A 235 14.91 -21.83 -9.87
CA PRO A 235 13.99 -20.89 -10.48
C PRO A 235 14.66 -19.93 -11.46
N LEU A 236 15.81 -19.35 -11.06
CA LEU A 236 16.73 -18.60 -11.91
C LEU A 236 18.10 -19.29 -11.90
N THR A 237 18.55 -19.74 -13.05
CA THR A 237 19.85 -20.41 -13.23
C THR A 237 20.74 -19.58 -14.14
N PHE A 238 21.86 -19.10 -13.63
CA PHE A 238 22.80 -18.24 -14.35
C PHE A 238 24.02 -19.03 -14.86
N VAL A 239 24.46 -18.68 -16.05
CA VAL A 239 25.65 -19.25 -16.70
C VAL A 239 26.52 -18.14 -17.25
N PHE A 240 27.80 -18.10 -16.87
CA PHE A 240 28.79 -17.23 -17.43
C PHE A 240 29.59 -18.00 -18.50
N SER A 241 29.61 -17.55 -19.74
CA SER A 241 30.30 -18.19 -20.85
C SER A 241 31.14 -17.18 -21.66
N PRO A 242 32.23 -17.61 -22.29
CA PRO A 242 33.00 -16.75 -23.18
C PRO A 242 32.25 -16.52 -24.49
N LEU A 243 32.40 -15.31 -25.04
CA LEU A 243 32.05 -14.98 -26.42
C LEU A 243 33.22 -15.19 -27.37
N PRO A 244 32.99 -15.27 -28.69
CA PRO A 244 34.08 -15.43 -29.67
C PRO A 244 35.11 -14.32 -29.65
N ASP A 245 34.71 -13.11 -29.26
CA ASP A 245 35.58 -11.95 -29.09
C ASP A 245 36.33 -11.92 -27.74
N GLY A 246 36.14 -12.93 -26.90
CA GLY A 246 36.72 -13.02 -25.56
C GLY A 246 35.92 -12.30 -24.47
N ALA A 247 34.84 -11.62 -24.78
CA ALA A 247 33.93 -11.03 -23.79
C ALA A 247 33.14 -12.09 -23.04
N THR A 248 32.43 -11.69 -21.99
CA THR A 248 31.60 -12.57 -21.16
C THR A 248 30.13 -12.47 -21.52
N ARG A 249 29.46 -13.61 -21.73
CA ARG A 249 28.00 -13.70 -21.81
C ARG A 249 27.45 -14.20 -20.47
N LEU A 250 26.51 -13.48 -19.92
CA LEU A 250 25.68 -13.93 -18.79
C LEU A 250 24.32 -14.38 -19.33
N SER A 251 24.05 -15.66 -19.24
CA SER A 251 22.74 -16.23 -19.59
C SER A 251 21.94 -16.60 -18.36
N CYS A 252 20.63 -16.37 -18.38
CA CYS A 252 19.69 -16.79 -17.36
C CYS A 252 18.71 -17.78 -17.98
N HIS A 253 18.63 -18.96 -17.41
CA HIS A 253 17.59 -19.95 -17.70
C HIS A 253 16.59 -19.97 -16.55
N PHE A 254 15.31 -19.79 -16.84
CA PHE A 254 14.31 -19.62 -15.80
C PHE A 254 13.00 -20.37 -16.08
N ARG A 255 12.26 -20.64 -15.01
CA ARG A 255 10.93 -21.28 -15.07
C ARG A 255 9.85 -20.19 -15.16
N LEU A 256 8.96 -20.30 -16.15
CA LEU A 256 7.85 -19.34 -16.29
C LEU A 256 6.87 -19.39 -15.10
N SER A 257 6.83 -20.50 -14.36
CA SER A 257 6.05 -20.58 -13.12
C SER A 257 6.59 -19.71 -11.99
N HIS A 258 7.84 -19.22 -12.05
CA HIS A 258 8.52 -18.52 -10.97
C HIS A 258 8.81 -17.06 -11.31
N ALA A 259 9.02 -16.75 -12.60
CA ALA A 259 9.32 -15.40 -13.04
C ALA A 259 8.75 -15.12 -14.42
N ALA A 260 8.17 -13.93 -14.61
CA ALA A 260 7.84 -13.43 -15.94
C ALA A 260 9.13 -13.11 -16.72
N PRO A 261 9.12 -13.21 -18.07
CA PRO A 261 10.30 -12.90 -18.88
C PRO A 261 10.92 -11.54 -18.56
N ALA A 262 10.11 -10.49 -18.45
CA ALA A 262 10.59 -9.13 -18.15
C ALA A 262 11.31 -9.03 -16.81
N ILE A 263 10.89 -9.79 -15.79
CA ILE A 263 11.55 -9.84 -14.48
C ILE A 263 12.89 -10.58 -14.57
N ALA A 264 12.92 -11.73 -15.24
CA ALA A 264 14.15 -12.51 -15.43
C ALA A 264 15.19 -11.74 -16.26
N GLU A 265 14.76 -11.04 -17.31
CA GLU A 265 15.62 -10.15 -18.12
C GLU A 265 16.16 -8.98 -17.29
N GLY A 266 15.28 -8.33 -16.50
CA GLY A 266 15.68 -7.27 -15.58
C GLY A 266 16.71 -7.75 -14.57
N PHE A 267 16.43 -8.86 -13.88
CA PHE A 267 17.37 -9.46 -12.92
C PHE A 267 18.72 -9.79 -13.56
N THR A 268 18.70 -10.33 -14.78
CA THR A 268 19.93 -10.66 -15.51
C THR A 268 20.78 -9.43 -15.80
N ARG A 269 20.17 -8.32 -16.24
CA ARG A 269 20.87 -7.04 -16.41
C ARG A 269 21.43 -6.49 -15.10
N HIS A 270 20.66 -6.57 -14.02
CA HIS A 270 21.11 -6.08 -12.70
C HIS A 270 22.27 -6.93 -12.15
N LEU A 271 22.19 -8.26 -12.28
CA LEU A 271 23.30 -9.14 -11.92
C LEU A 271 24.55 -8.81 -12.76
N ALA A 272 24.38 -8.57 -14.06
CA ALA A 272 25.46 -8.16 -14.94
C ALA A 272 26.08 -6.82 -14.49
N GLN A 273 25.25 -5.85 -14.09
CA GLN A 273 25.69 -4.55 -13.57
C GLN A 273 26.44 -4.68 -12.24
N VAL A 274 25.93 -5.47 -11.30
CA VAL A 274 26.59 -5.74 -10.00
C VAL A 274 27.92 -6.46 -10.23
N TYR A 275 27.93 -7.49 -11.08
CA TYR A 275 29.17 -8.21 -11.41
C TYR A 275 30.20 -7.30 -12.08
N ARG A 276 29.79 -6.43 -12.99
CA ARG A 276 30.67 -5.41 -13.60
C ARG A 276 31.29 -4.48 -12.56
N GLN A 277 30.48 -4.00 -11.59
CA GLN A 277 30.99 -3.19 -10.48
C GLN A 277 31.99 -3.98 -9.61
N ALA A 278 31.67 -5.27 -9.32
CA ALA A 278 32.56 -6.13 -8.56
C ALA A 278 33.93 -6.33 -9.23
N VAL A 279 33.97 -6.38 -10.55
CA VAL A 279 35.23 -6.53 -11.33
C VAL A 279 35.98 -5.22 -11.43
N LEU A 280 35.31 -4.11 -11.74
CA LEU A 280 35.93 -2.83 -12.02
C LEU A 280 36.24 -1.98 -10.77
N ALA A 281 35.38 -2.11 -9.74
CA ALA A 281 35.47 -1.36 -8.49
C ALA A 281 35.18 -2.27 -7.27
N PRO A 282 36.03 -3.30 -7.03
CA PRO A 282 35.75 -4.33 -6.02
C PRO A 282 35.72 -3.80 -4.58
N ASP A 283 36.24 -2.61 -4.33
CA ASP A 283 36.21 -1.96 -3.02
C ASP A 283 34.91 -1.15 -2.76
N THR A 284 33.95 -1.20 -3.69
CA THR A 284 32.60 -0.61 -3.48
C THR A 284 31.92 -1.32 -2.33
N ALA A 285 31.38 -0.54 -1.39
CA ALA A 285 30.60 -1.07 -0.29
C ALA A 285 29.26 -1.67 -0.81
N VAL A 286 28.82 -2.76 -0.22
CA VAL A 286 27.56 -3.42 -0.58
C VAL A 286 26.38 -2.43 -0.58
N ALA A 287 26.37 -1.53 0.38
CA ALA A 287 25.37 -0.48 0.48
C ALA A 287 25.39 0.49 -0.73
N ASP A 288 26.54 0.70 -1.37
CA ASP A 288 26.72 1.65 -2.47
C ASP A 288 26.58 1.01 -3.86
N VAL A 289 26.40 -0.30 -3.92
CA VAL A 289 26.17 -1.02 -5.18
C VAL A 289 24.89 -0.55 -5.84
N GLU A 290 25.00 -0.13 -7.12
CA GLU A 290 23.90 0.34 -7.95
C GLU A 290 23.37 -0.78 -8.85
N LEU A 291 22.07 -1.11 -8.72
CA LEU A 291 21.44 -2.08 -9.62
C LEU A 291 21.13 -1.50 -10.98
N LEU A 292 20.61 -0.26 -10.99
CA LEU A 292 20.18 0.44 -12.20
C LEU A 292 21.35 1.24 -12.78
N ASP A 293 21.61 1.10 -14.05
CA ASP A 293 22.42 2.08 -14.76
C ASP A 293 21.64 3.39 -14.98
N ARG A 294 22.28 4.40 -15.58
CA ARG A 294 21.69 5.71 -15.78
C ARG A 294 20.42 5.65 -16.63
N ASP A 295 20.48 4.95 -17.75
CA ASP A 295 19.35 4.90 -18.72
C ASP A 295 18.17 4.12 -18.15
N GLU A 296 18.46 3.07 -17.40
CA GLU A 296 17.42 2.29 -16.71
C GLU A 296 16.80 3.07 -15.56
N ARG A 297 17.58 3.82 -14.80
CA ARG A 297 17.09 4.72 -13.75
C ARG A 297 16.11 5.74 -14.31
N ASP A 298 16.48 6.38 -15.44
CA ASP A 298 15.61 7.34 -16.12
C ASP A 298 14.34 6.67 -16.66
N ARG A 299 14.45 5.43 -17.14
CA ARG A 299 13.27 4.64 -17.58
C ARG A 299 12.36 4.31 -16.41
N VAL A 300 12.90 3.85 -15.29
CA VAL A 300 12.11 3.52 -14.08
C VAL A 300 11.47 4.77 -13.49
N ALA A 301 12.17 5.90 -13.46
CA ALA A 301 11.59 7.18 -13.04
C ALA A 301 10.40 7.62 -13.91
N ARG A 302 10.47 7.34 -15.22
CA ARG A 302 9.35 7.61 -16.15
C ARG A 302 8.21 6.61 -16.02
N LEU A 303 8.48 5.38 -15.62
CA LEU A 303 7.49 4.31 -15.51
C LEU A 303 6.37 4.65 -14.51
N GLY A 304 6.73 5.28 -13.39
CA GLY A 304 5.77 5.75 -12.37
C GLY A 304 5.06 7.06 -12.73
N ARG A 305 5.27 7.60 -13.93
CA ARG A 305 4.63 8.83 -14.41
C ARG A 305 3.63 8.48 -15.50
N PRO A 306 2.35 8.78 -15.34
CA PRO A 306 1.39 8.62 -16.41
C PRO A 306 1.71 9.59 -17.56
N ALA A 307 1.23 9.27 -18.76
CA ALA A 307 1.21 10.24 -19.84
C ALA A 307 0.47 11.49 -19.36
N THR A 308 1.12 12.65 -19.47
CA THR A 308 0.59 13.93 -18.99
C THR A 308 -0.70 14.22 -19.71
N GLY A 309 -1.83 14.30 -18.97
CA GLY A 309 -3.03 14.97 -19.45
C GLY A 309 -2.74 16.46 -19.72
N PRO A 310 -3.62 17.19 -20.40
CA PRO A 310 -3.41 18.61 -20.70
C PRO A 310 -3.15 19.34 -19.37
N ALA A 311 -2.05 20.12 -19.35
CA ALA A 311 -1.73 20.97 -18.22
C ALA A 311 -2.88 21.97 -18.04
N ARG A 312 -3.63 21.86 -16.96
CA ARG A 312 -4.67 22.83 -16.59
C ARG A 312 -4.05 23.89 -15.69
N THR A 313 -4.50 25.12 -15.83
CA THR A 313 -4.06 26.23 -14.99
C THR A 313 -4.48 25.97 -13.56
N PRO A 314 -3.58 26.09 -12.57
CA PRO A 314 -3.94 25.98 -11.16
C PRO A 314 -5.06 26.94 -10.78
N ASP A 315 -6.04 26.45 -10.01
CA ASP A 315 -7.24 27.22 -9.64
C ASP A 315 -7.58 27.02 -8.18
N THR A 316 -8.57 27.79 -7.70
CA THR A 316 -9.08 27.70 -6.32
C THR A 316 -10.46 27.07 -6.30
N LEU A 317 -10.82 26.42 -5.18
CA LEU A 317 -12.14 25.83 -4.99
C LEU A 317 -13.27 26.85 -5.20
N PRO A 318 -13.23 28.08 -4.62
CA PRO A 318 -14.26 29.05 -4.84
C PRO A 318 -14.46 29.48 -6.30
N ARG A 319 -13.36 29.64 -7.07
CA ARG A 319 -13.43 30.02 -8.50
C ARG A 319 -13.95 28.85 -9.35
N ALA A 320 -13.50 27.65 -9.08
CA ALA A 320 -13.97 26.47 -9.79
C ALA A 320 -15.46 26.22 -9.54
N PHE A 321 -15.92 26.35 -8.28
CA PHE A 321 -17.34 26.28 -7.93
C PHE A 321 -18.16 27.36 -8.58
N ALA A 322 -17.73 28.64 -8.56
CA ALA A 322 -18.46 29.77 -9.14
C ALA A 322 -18.71 29.58 -10.65
N ARG A 323 -17.77 28.96 -11.39
CA ARG A 323 -17.99 28.63 -12.81
C ARG A 323 -19.13 27.61 -13.00
N VAL A 324 -19.20 26.59 -12.14
CA VAL A 324 -20.28 25.59 -12.21
C VAL A 324 -21.62 26.22 -11.82
N ALA A 325 -21.66 26.99 -10.74
CA ALA A 325 -22.87 27.68 -10.28
C ALA A 325 -23.42 28.66 -11.33
N ALA A 326 -22.53 29.37 -12.03
CA ALA A 326 -22.90 30.25 -13.12
C ALA A 326 -23.44 29.50 -14.36
N ALA A 327 -22.91 28.33 -14.66
CA ALA A 327 -23.33 27.52 -15.80
C ALA A 327 -24.68 26.81 -15.57
N SER A 328 -25.01 26.44 -14.35
CA SER A 328 -26.22 25.66 -14.00
C SER A 328 -26.83 26.13 -12.66
N PRO A 329 -27.26 27.38 -12.54
CA PRO A 329 -27.64 27.96 -11.26
C PRO A 329 -28.86 27.28 -10.62
N ASP A 330 -29.79 26.81 -11.42
CA ASP A 330 -31.07 26.25 -10.94
C ASP A 330 -31.00 24.73 -10.79
N ALA A 331 -29.86 24.09 -11.15
CA ALA A 331 -29.64 22.65 -10.89
C ALA A 331 -29.50 22.39 -9.38
N ILE A 332 -30.00 21.24 -8.92
CA ILE A 332 -29.89 20.85 -7.51
C ILE A 332 -28.46 20.46 -7.22
N ALA A 333 -27.83 21.17 -6.27
CA ALA A 333 -26.46 20.91 -5.80
C ALA A 333 -26.43 19.97 -4.60
N LEU A 334 -27.37 20.13 -3.65
CA LEU A 334 -27.42 19.40 -2.38
C LEU A 334 -28.82 18.87 -2.10
N CYS A 335 -28.86 17.65 -1.56
CA CYS A 335 -30.09 17.06 -0.99
C CYS A 335 -29.79 16.60 0.45
N ASP A 336 -30.56 17.09 1.41
CA ASP A 336 -30.46 16.74 2.83
C ASP A 336 -31.84 16.41 3.39
N GLY A 337 -32.14 15.13 3.62
CA GLY A 337 -33.46 14.68 3.97
C GLY A 337 -34.51 15.08 2.91
N GLY A 338 -35.48 15.89 3.32
CA GLY A 338 -36.52 16.47 2.46
C GLY A 338 -36.15 17.81 1.83
N SER A 339 -35.01 18.40 2.18
CA SER A 339 -34.58 19.71 1.71
C SER A 339 -33.64 19.59 0.52
N GLU A 340 -33.80 20.45 -0.47
CA GLU A 340 -32.94 20.57 -1.64
C GLU A 340 -32.41 22.00 -1.77
N LEU A 341 -31.16 22.14 -2.18
CA LEU A 341 -30.55 23.43 -2.50
C LEU A 341 -30.03 23.41 -3.93
N SER A 342 -30.42 24.43 -4.71
CA SER A 342 -29.83 24.68 -6.02
C SER A 342 -28.39 25.23 -5.90
N TYR A 343 -27.64 25.19 -6.98
CA TYR A 343 -26.30 25.82 -7.05
C TYR A 343 -26.35 27.30 -6.74
N ARG A 344 -27.39 28.03 -7.18
CA ARG A 344 -27.63 29.43 -6.84
C ARG A 344 -27.80 29.62 -5.34
N GLU A 345 -28.66 28.85 -4.69
CA GLU A 345 -28.91 28.96 -3.25
C GLU A 345 -27.67 28.59 -2.43
N LEU A 346 -26.93 27.57 -2.87
CA LEU A 346 -25.66 27.19 -2.25
C LEU A 346 -24.61 28.30 -2.38
N ASP A 347 -24.53 28.96 -3.56
CA ASP A 347 -23.65 30.11 -3.79
C ASP A 347 -24.01 31.27 -2.87
N GLU A 348 -25.31 31.65 -2.79
CA GLU A 348 -25.80 32.74 -1.94
C GLU A 348 -25.60 32.46 -0.44
N ARG A 349 -25.92 31.25 0.02
CA ARG A 349 -25.78 30.90 1.44
C ARG A 349 -24.31 30.86 1.85
N SER A 350 -23.43 30.27 1.04
CA SER A 350 -22.00 30.26 1.33
C SER A 350 -21.36 31.64 1.27
N ALA A 351 -21.87 32.54 0.40
CA ALA A 351 -21.44 33.93 0.36
C ALA A 351 -21.81 34.69 1.64
N ARG A 352 -23.00 34.42 2.22
CA ARG A 352 -23.39 34.99 3.53
C ARG A 352 -22.50 34.51 4.67
N ILE A 353 -22.19 33.21 4.73
CA ILE A 353 -21.22 32.66 5.70
C ILE A 353 -19.86 33.36 5.54
N ALA A 354 -19.34 33.47 4.31
CA ALA A 354 -18.06 34.14 4.05
C ALA A 354 -18.08 35.63 4.51
N ALA A 355 -19.16 36.34 4.26
CA ALA A 355 -19.34 37.73 4.72
C ALA A 355 -19.36 37.81 6.25
N GLY A 356 -20.12 36.92 6.91
CA GLY A 356 -20.19 36.85 8.37
C GLY A 356 -18.82 36.52 9.03
N LEU A 357 -18.03 35.65 8.42
CA LEU A 357 -16.66 35.34 8.88
C LEU A 357 -15.73 36.55 8.75
N ARG A 358 -15.78 37.27 7.60
CA ARG A 358 -14.97 38.48 7.39
C ARG A 358 -15.37 39.60 8.33
N ALA A 359 -16.67 39.78 8.60
CA ALA A 359 -17.16 40.75 9.57
C ALA A 359 -16.66 40.48 11.00
N ARG A 360 -16.27 39.26 11.29
CA ARG A 360 -15.66 38.83 12.58
C ARG A 360 -14.13 38.80 12.52
N GLY A 361 -13.50 39.36 11.51
CA GLY A 361 -12.07 39.55 11.39
C GLY A 361 -11.33 38.33 10.81
N VAL A 362 -12.03 37.35 10.24
CA VAL A 362 -11.39 36.26 9.50
C VAL A 362 -10.81 36.79 8.19
N ARG A 363 -9.54 36.55 7.95
CA ARG A 363 -8.77 37.05 6.80
C ARG A 363 -8.25 35.90 5.95
N ARG A 364 -7.68 36.21 4.80
CA ARG A 364 -7.01 35.25 3.92
C ARG A 364 -5.82 34.62 4.66
N GLY A 365 -5.74 33.30 4.59
CA GLY A 365 -4.71 32.51 5.27
C GLY A 365 -5.07 32.07 6.70
N ASP A 366 -6.14 32.61 7.29
CA ASP A 366 -6.64 32.16 8.59
C ASP A 366 -7.16 30.72 8.52
N ARG A 367 -7.27 30.10 9.69
CA ARG A 367 -7.89 28.79 9.87
C ARG A 367 -9.18 28.93 10.64
N VAL A 368 -10.25 28.31 10.13
CA VAL A 368 -11.57 28.28 10.76
C VAL A 368 -11.94 26.84 11.08
N GLY A 369 -12.18 26.55 12.35
CA GLY A 369 -12.69 25.25 12.79
C GLY A 369 -14.12 25.04 12.28
N VAL A 370 -14.43 23.83 11.83
CA VAL A 370 -15.80 23.45 11.45
C VAL A 370 -16.14 22.16 12.15
N CYS A 371 -17.01 22.23 13.16
CA CYS A 371 -17.44 21.12 13.99
C CYS A 371 -18.98 20.97 13.87
N LEU A 372 -19.41 20.42 12.75
CA LEU A 372 -20.82 20.22 12.39
C LEU A 372 -21.06 18.78 11.97
N GLU A 373 -22.24 18.28 12.28
CA GLU A 373 -22.71 17.00 11.74
C GLU A 373 -22.83 17.06 10.22
N ARG A 374 -22.82 15.90 9.57
CA ARG A 374 -23.07 15.82 8.13
C ARG A 374 -24.46 16.38 7.81
N SER A 375 -24.47 17.45 7.05
CA SER A 375 -25.66 18.23 6.70
C SER A 375 -25.39 19.14 5.50
N ALA A 376 -26.43 19.65 4.91
CA ALA A 376 -26.30 20.72 3.91
C ALA A 376 -25.58 21.95 4.50
N GLU A 377 -25.82 22.25 5.77
CA GLU A 377 -25.17 23.36 6.49
C GLU A 377 -23.66 23.19 6.61
N LEU A 378 -23.18 21.98 6.84
CA LEU A 378 -21.75 21.65 6.81
C LEU A 378 -21.14 22.06 5.48
N VAL A 379 -21.73 21.61 4.36
CA VAL A 379 -21.21 21.89 3.01
C VAL A 379 -21.24 23.40 2.69
N VAL A 380 -22.33 24.09 3.04
CA VAL A 380 -22.45 25.55 2.94
C VAL A 380 -21.34 26.24 3.73
N THR A 381 -21.05 25.76 4.94
CA THR A 381 -20.02 26.33 5.81
C THR A 381 -18.62 26.12 5.25
N LEU A 382 -18.28 24.89 4.81
CA LEU A 382 -16.98 24.60 4.20
C LEU A 382 -16.72 25.48 2.98
N LEU A 383 -17.72 25.63 2.10
CA LEU A 383 -17.62 26.52 0.94
C LEU A 383 -17.50 27.99 1.38
N GLY A 384 -18.23 28.41 2.42
CA GLY A 384 -18.17 29.74 2.98
C GLY A 384 -16.79 30.10 3.54
N VAL A 385 -16.13 29.17 4.24
CA VAL A 385 -14.79 29.35 4.78
C VAL A 385 -13.77 29.57 3.64
N VAL A 386 -13.74 28.70 2.63
CA VAL A 386 -12.79 28.86 1.50
C VAL A 386 -13.10 30.12 0.68
N ARG A 387 -14.34 30.56 0.61
CA ARG A 387 -14.74 31.86 0.00
C ARG A 387 -14.30 33.05 0.82
N ALA A 388 -14.20 32.91 2.14
CA ALA A 388 -13.64 33.95 2.99
C ALA A 388 -12.13 34.14 2.78
N GLY A 389 -11.47 33.22 2.10
CA GLY A 389 -10.02 33.15 1.91
C GLY A 389 -9.31 32.36 3.02
N ALA A 390 -10.06 31.71 3.89
CA ALA A 390 -9.54 30.90 4.99
C ALA A 390 -9.53 29.42 4.64
N SER A 391 -8.73 28.65 5.38
CA SER A 391 -8.74 27.17 5.33
C SER A 391 -9.69 26.60 6.39
N TYR A 392 -10.47 25.60 6.03
CA TYR A 392 -11.29 24.91 7.02
C TYR A 392 -10.50 23.83 7.75
N VAL A 393 -10.75 23.70 9.05
CA VAL A 393 -10.22 22.65 9.93
C VAL A 393 -11.41 21.85 10.41
N PRO A 394 -11.74 20.74 9.72
CA PRO A 394 -12.92 19.97 10.07
C PRO A 394 -12.64 19.09 11.28
N THR A 395 -13.57 19.04 12.20
CA THR A 395 -13.57 18.15 13.35
C THR A 395 -14.92 17.43 13.44
N ASP A 396 -14.91 16.21 13.94
CA ASP A 396 -16.15 15.45 14.12
C ASP A 396 -16.77 15.81 15.48
N PRO A 397 -18.06 16.19 15.55
CA PRO A 397 -18.74 16.46 16.81
C PRO A 397 -18.76 15.29 17.81
N ALA A 398 -18.57 14.07 17.32
CA ALA A 398 -18.47 12.87 18.16
C ALA A 398 -17.08 12.68 18.79
N TYR A 399 -16.09 13.54 18.49
CA TYR A 399 -14.77 13.44 19.12
C TYR A 399 -14.82 13.86 20.60
N PRO A 400 -14.01 13.20 21.45
CA PRO A 400 -13.83 13.61 22.83
C PRO A 400 -13.40 15.07 22.93
N THR A 401 -13.82 15.73 24.04
CA THR A 401 -13.52 17.16 24.31
C THR A 401 -12.03 17.45 24.26
N ASP A 402 -11.18 16.56 24.82
CA ASP A 402 -9.72 16.73 24.83
C ASP A 402 -9.14 16.72 23.42
N ARG A 403 -9.69 15.89 22.51
CA ARG A 403 -9.25 15.89 21.13
C ARG A 403 -9.66 17.14 20.38
N LEU A 404 -10.88 17.64 20.63
CA LEU A 404 -11.34 18.91 20.08
C LEU A 404 -10.46 20.07 20.58
N ALA A 405 -10.19 20.11 21.90
CA ALA A 405 -9.31 21.08 22.53
C ALA A 405 -7.89 21.06 21.95
N HIS A 406 -7.32 19.86 21.80
CA HIS A 406 -6.01 19.72 21.14
C HIS A 406 -6.01 20.30 19.72
N THR A 407 -7.04 20.02 18.89
CA THR A 407 -7.13 20.54 17.52
C THR A 407 -7.25 22.07 17.52
N VAL A 408 -8.04 22.64 18.44
CA VAL A 408 -8.18 24.09 18.57
C VAL A 408 -6.84 24.76 18.89
N ALA A 409 -6.13 24.21 19.89
CA ALA A 409 -4.85 24.75 20.33
C ALA A 409 -3.76 24.59 19.27
N ASP A 410 -3.60 23.39 18.69
CA ASP A 410 -2.53 23.09 17.73
C ASP A 410 -2.76 23.84 16.39
N ALA A 411 -4.02 23.96 15.93
CA ALA A 411 -4.34 24.73 14.73
C ALA A 411 -4.42 26.24 14.98
N GLY A 412 -4.37 26.71 16.23
CA GLY A 412 -4.50 28.11 16.58
C GLY A 412 -5.83 28.71 16.11
N LEU A 413 -6.92 27.98 16.33
CA LEU A 413 -8.25 28.39 15.86
C LEU A 413 -8.78 29.56 16.70
N ARG A 414 -9.13 30.68 16.03
CA ARG A 414 -9.76 31.83 16.67
C ARG A 414 -11.29 31.79 16.51
N VAL A 415 -11.77 31.17 15.47
CA VAL A 415 -13.20 30.99 15.17
C VAL A 415 -13.48 29.53 14.89
N VAL A 416 -14.53 28.98 15.48
CA VAL A 416 -15.05 27.65 15.22
C VAL A 416 -16.53 27.71 14.95
N VAL A 417 -16.95 27.18 13.81
CA VAL A 417 -18.36 27.06 13.44
C VAL A 417 -18.89 25.74 13.98
N THR A 418 -19.84 25.80 14.92
CA THR A 418 -20.34 24.61 15.62
C THR A 418 -21.78 24.79 16.12
N ARG A 419 -22.49 23.69 16.33
CA ARG A 419 -23.75 23.61 17.05
C ARG A 419 -23.65 22.90 18.39
N LEU A 420 -22.41 22.48 18.79
CA LEU A 420 -22.19 21.95 20.13
C LEU A 420 -22.36 23.02 21.18
N ALA A 421 -23.24 22.78 22.16
CA ALA A 421 -23.51 23.73 23.23
C ALA A 421 -22.27 24.00 24.12
N GLU A 422 -21.49 22.94 24.35
CA GLU A 422 -20.27 22.97 25.12
C GLU A 422 -19.06 22.65 24.20
N PHE A 423 -18.56 23.63 23.50
CA PHE A 423 -17.35 23.50 22.70
C PHE A 423 -16.13 24.04 23.46
N PRO A 424 -14.96 23.35 23.43
CA PRO A 424 -13.74 23.82 24.10
C PRO A 424 -13.31 25.20 23.60
N ARG A 425 -12.93 26.09 24.54
CA ARG A 425 -12.54 27.49 24.25
C ARG A 425 -11.06 27.76 24.50
N GLU A 426 -10.23 26.73 24.41
CA GLU A 426 -8.79 26.83 24.56
C GLU A 426 -8.22 27.85 23.57
N GLY A 427 -7.23 28.63 23.99
CA GLY A 427 -6.57 29.64 23.17
C GLY A 427 -7.48 30.79 22.74
N GLY A 428 -8.64 31.00 23.39
CA GLY A 428 -9.55 32.09 23.09
C GLY A 428 -10.45 31.87 21.85
N ALA A 429 -10.62 30.62 21.43
CA ALA A 429 -11.50 30.25 20.32
C ALA A 429 -12.95 30.68 20.58
N VAL A 430 -13.57 31.34 19.60
CA VAL A 430 -14.96 31.82 19.66
C VAL A 430 -15.82 30.80 18.89
N PRO A 431 -16.67 30.01 19.58
CA PRO A 431 -17.65 29.17 18.90
C PRO A 431 -18.78 30.04 18.37
N LEU A 432 -19.16 29.82 17.11
CA LEU A 432 -20.24 30.52 16.44
C LEU A 432 -21.15 29.51 15.77
N THR A 433 -22.46 29.77 15.78
CA THR A 433 -23.37 28.96 14.97
C THR A 433 -23.42 29.52 13.53
N PRO A 434 -23.77 28.70 12.54
CA PRO A 434 -24.01 29.16 11.17
C PRO A 434 -25.07 30.26 11.10
N ASP A 435 -26.08 30.22 11.98
CA ASP A 435 -27.14 31.25 12.06
C ASP A 435 -26.58 32.62 12.47
N GLU A 436 -25.69 32.67 13.47
CA GLU A 436 -24.98 33.89 13.90
C GLU A 436 -24.09 34.45 12.79
N LEU A 437 -23.55 33.64 11.91
CA LEU A 437 -22.77 34.11 10.76
C LEU A 437 -23.63 34.68 9.65
N THR A 438 -24.89 34.27 9.52
CA THR A 438 -25.81 34.76 8.49
C THR A 438 -26.72 35.89 8.96
N ALA A 439 -26.81 36.11 10.29
CA ALA A 439 -27.53 37.23 10.85
C ALA A 439 -26.88 38.57 10.41
N PRO A 440 -27.69 39.62 10.11
CA PRO A 440 -27.14 40.93 9.84
C PRO A 440 -26.30 41.40 11.03
N ALA A 441 -25.11 41.93 10.74
CA ALA A 441 -24.24 42.48 11.79
C ALA A 441 -25.06 43.49 12.62
N PRO A 442 -24.98 43.47 13.97
CA PRO A 442 -25.62 44.47 14.79
C PRO A 442 -25.15 45.82 14.28
N ALA A 443 -26.11 46.65 13.83
CA ALA A 443 -25.81 47.98 13.35
C ALA A 443 -24.98 48.70 14.45
N GLU A 444 -23.80 49.19 14.09
CA GLU A 444 -23.05 50.09 14.93
C GLU A 444 -24.00 51.23 15.30
N ARG A 445 -24.43 51.30 16.57
CA ARG A 445 -25.15 52.43 17.08
C ARG A 445 -24.18 53.59 16.98
N ALA A 446 -24.46 54.50 16.02
CA ALA A 446 -23.85 55.81 15.97
C ALA A 446 -24.01 56.42 17.37
N GLY A 447 -22.91 56.55 18.08
CA GLY A 447 -22.90 57.09 19.42
C GLY A 447 -23.37 58.58 19.42
N THR A 448 -24.55 58.82 19.92
CA THR A 448 -24.85 60.09 20.57
C THR A 448 -24.37 59.95 22.00
N ALA A 449 -23.32 60.68 22.33
CA ALA A 449 -22.84 60.83 23.70
C ALA A 449 -23.93 61.48 24.55
N GLU A 450 -24.45 60.75 25.57
CA GLU A 450 -25.02 61.33 26.76
C GLU A 450 -24.46 60.58 27.95
N ASP A 451 -23.78 61.33 28.82
CA ASP A 451 -23.20 60.90 30.08
C ASP A 451 -24.29 60.43 31.04
N GLY A 452 -24.09 59.27 31.71
CA GLY A 452 -24.83 58.85 32.85
C GLY A 452 -24.30 57.53 33.41
N PRO A 453 -24.06 57.40 34.74
CA PRO A 453 -23.34 56.28 35.33
C PRO A 453 -24.29 55.08 35.58
N ASP A 454 -23.68 53.89 35.62
CA ASP A 454 -24.20 52.60 36.05
C ASP A 454 -25.12 51.82 35.06
N GLY A 455 -24.52 50.74 34.55
CA GLY A 455 -25.28 49.72 33.86
C GLY A 455 -24.36 48.81 33.07
N THR A 456 -24.08 47.61 33.56
CA THR A 456 -23.38 46.50 32.94
C THR A 456 -23.97 46.23 31.52
N PRO A 457 -23.16 46.14 30.44
CA PRO A 457 -23.68 45.82 29.13
C PRO A 457 -23.69 44.30 28.96
N ALA A 458 -24.86 43.73 28.68
CA ALA A 458 -25.01 42.38 28.17
C ALA A 458 -24.73 42.36 26.66
N GLY A 459 -23.82 41.52 26.21
CA GLY A 459 -23.77 40.94 24.86
C GLY A 459 -23.40 41.89 23.72
N GLY A 460 -22.20 42.45 23.72
CA GLY A 460 -21.63 43.13 22.55
C GLY A 460 -20.62 42.21 21.85
N ALA A 461 -20.64 42.15 20.52
CA ALA A 461 -19.61 41.45 19.71
C ALA A 461 -18.24 42.02 20.08
N VAL A 462 -17.38 41.13 20.62
CA VAL A 462 -16.02 41.49 21.00
C VAL A 462 -15.16 41.49 19.74
N PRO A 463 -14.50 42.62 19.40
CA PRO A 463 -13.45 42.60 18.39
C PRO A 463 -12.31 41.69 18.86
N LEU A 464 -11.75 40.89 17.96
CA LEU A 464 -10.57 40.08 18.24
C LEU A 464 -9.37 40.99 18.62
N PRO A 465 -8.61 40.68 19.69
CA PRO A 465 -7.46 41.49 20.06
C PRO A 465 -6.37 41.45 18.96
N PRO A 466 -5.60 42.52 18.78
CA PRO A 466 -4.48 42.52 17.84
C PRO A 466 -3.40 41.54 18.28
N ASP A 467 -2.84 40.80 17.34
CA ASP A 467 -1.81 39.76 17.51
C ASP A 467 -0.57 40.28 18.24
N GLU A 468 -0.19 39.58 19.32
CA GLU A 468 1.22 39.43 19.67
C GLU A 468 1.76 38.23 18.88
N ARG A 469 2.33 38.51 17.70
CA ARG A 469 2.94 37.49 16.85
C ARG A 469 4.24 37.01 17.46
N ALA A 470 4.29 35.74 17.89
CA ALA A 470 5.54 35.05 18.16
C ALA A 470 6.30 34.89 16.84
N THR A 471 7.33 35.68 16.65
CA THR A 471 8.31 35.59 15.56
C THR A 471 9.20 34.38 15.77
N THR A 472 9.01 33.30 15.02
CA THR A 472 10.09 32.36 14.67
C THR A 472 9.73 31.65 13.37
N ALA A 473 10.11 32.23 12.24
CA ALA A 473 10.28 31.54 10.98
C ALA A 473 11.65 31.89 10.42
N THR A 474 12.60 30.98 10.55
CA THR A 474 13.91 31.08 9.89
C THR A 474 13.75 30.68 8.43
N ALA A 475 13.93 31.65 7.53
CA ALA A 475 14.03 31.42 6.10
C ALA A 475 15.47 30.98 5.72
N PRO A 476 15.68 30.30 4.58
CA PRO A 476 17.00 29.94 4.08
C PRO A 476 17.79 31.16 3.59
N PRO A 477 19.14 31.09 3.48
CA PRO A 477 20.00 32.25 3.31
C PRO A 477 19.83 32.89 1.93
N GLU A 478 19.39 34.12 1.93
CA GLU A 478 19.40 35.03 0.79
C GLU A 478 20.78 35.66 0.55
N ARG A 479 21.07 35.88 -0.71
CA ARG A 479 22.25 36.63 -1.18
C ARG A 479 22.19 38.08 -0.69
N ALA A 480 23.33 38.58 -0.25
CA ALA A 480 23.52 39.93 0.21
C ALA A 480 22.95 41.00 -0.74
N ARG A 481 22.00 41.77 -0.27
CA ARG A 481 21.60 43.07 -0.77
C ARG A 481 22.02 44.15 0.21
N THR A 482 22.44 45.28 -0.35
CA THR A 482 22.97 46.43 0.38
C THR A 482 21.91 47.11 1.22
N ALA A 483 22.27 47.47 2.47
CA ALA A 483 21.46 48.12 3.44
C ALA A 483 21.06 49.54 2.96
N GLU A 484 19.77 49.79 2.73
CA GLU A 484 19.12 51.11 2.77
C GLU A 484 17.56 51.05 2.69
N ASP A 485 16.92 49.93 3.01
CA ASP A 485 15.47 49.89 3.21
C ASP A 485 15.16 49.31 4.59
N GLY A 486 14.37 50.06 5.38
CA GLY A 486 13.89 49.61 6.68
C GLY A 486 13.03 48.34 6.57
N PRO A 487 12.74 47.65 7.69
CA PRO A 487 11.96 46.40 7.63
C PRO A 487 10.54 46.75 7.08
N GLU A 488 10.31 46.34 5.81
CA GLU A 488 8.95 46.20 5.30
C GLU A 488 8.22 45.18 6.16
N GLU A 489 7.22 45.61 6.91
CA GLU A 489 6.25 44.70 7.52
C GLU A 489 5.65 43.86 6.36
N PRO A 490 5.54 42.54 6.50
CA PRO A 490 4.95 41.72 5.46
C PRO A 490 3.51 42.19 5.23
N GLU A 491 3.25 42.74 4.03
CA GLU A 491 1.90 43.18 3.63
C GLU A 491 0.95 42.01 3.88
N GLU A 492 -0.08 42.24 4.70
CA GLU A 492 -1.13 41.23 4.93
C GLU A 492 -1.73 40.83 3.57
N PRO A 493 -1.86 39.55 3.24
CA PRO A 493 -2.37 39.13 1.94
C PRO A 493 -3.82 39.60 1.78
N SER A 494 -4.01 40.73 1.12
CA SER A 494 -5.33 41.29 0.75
C SER A 494 -5.74 40.68 -0.60
N GLY A 495 -7.00 40.25 -0.74
CA GLY A 495 -7.57 39.84 -2.01
C GLY A 495 -8.17 38.41 -1.98
N PRO A 496 -8.64 37.91 -3.14
CA PRO A 496 -9.21 36.56 -3.24
C PRO A 496 -8.14 35.48 -2.99
N PRO A 497 -8.54 34.25 -2.59
CA PRO A 497 -7.60 33.18 -2.36
C PRO A 497 -6.80 32.84 -3.62
N ALA A 498 -5.53 32.47 -3.43
CA ALA A 498 -4.63 31.99 -4.48
C ALA A 498 -4.64 30.45 -4.53
N PRO A 499 -4.22 29.85 -5.67
CA PRO A 499 -4.15 28.37 -5.80
C PRO A 499 -3.25 27.69 -4.77
N ASP A 500 -2.20 28.36 -4.30
CA ASP A 500 -1.26 27.84 -3.31
C ASP A 500 -1.70 28.06 -1.85
N ASP A 501 -2.75 28.87 -1.63
CA ASP A 501 -3.29 29.04 -0.27
C ASP A 501 -3.88 27.73 0.23
N PRO A 502 -3.77 27.43 1.55
CA PRO A 502 -4.40 26.27 2.14
C PRO A 502 -5.92 26.29 1.96
N ALA A 503 -6.47 25.20 1.41
CA ALA A 503 -7.91 24.97 1.35
C ALA A 503 -8.43 24.37 2.65
N TYR A 504 -7.67 23.43 3.21
CA TYR A 504 -8.02 22.76 4.45
C TYR A 504 -6.80 22.26 5.23
N VAL A 505 -7.03 21.97 6.50
CA VAL A 505 -6.11 21.24 7.38
C VAL A 505 -6.88 20.09 8.00
N ILE A 506 -6.58 18.86 7.59
CA ILE A 506 -7.17 17.64 8.17
C ILE A 506 -6.19 16.99 9.13
N TYR A 507 -6.67 16.68 10.34
CA TYR A 507 -5.88 16.03 11.38
C TYR A 507 -5.89 14.51 11.21
N THR A 508 -4.70 13.94 11.19
CA THR A 508 -4.48 12.48 11.14
C THR A 508 -3.81 12.02 12.43
N SER A 509 -3.95 10.74 12.76
CA SER A 509 -3.19 10.13 13.87
C SER A 509 -1.68 10.34 13.68
N GLY A 510 -0.96 10.52 14.78
CA GLY A 510 0.46 10.85 14.77
C GLY A 510 1.32 9.81 15.46
N SER A 511 2.44 9.43 14.83
CA SER A 511 3.44 8.49 15.39
C SER A 511 4.08 8.97 16.69
N THR A 512 3.93 10.27 17.02
CA THR A 512 4.42 10.88 18.28
C THR A 512 3.40 10.81 19.43
N GLY A 513 2.28 10.11 19.23
CA GLY A 513 1.22 9.97 20.22
C GLY A 513 0.22 11.12 20.26
N ARG A 514 0.31 12.10 19.33
CA ARG A 514 -0.65 13.20 19.20
C ARG A 514 -1.01 13.41 17.73
N PRO A 515 -2.25 13.84 17.44
CA PRO A 515 -2.69 14.14 16.06
C PRO A 515 -1.85 15.23 15.41
N LYS A 516 -1.70 15.14 14.09
CA LYS A 516 -0.97 16.10 13.25
C LYS A 516 -1.87 16.64 12.13
N GLY A 517 -1.87 17.94 11.91
CA GLY A 517 -2.63 18.58 10.84
C GLY A 517 -1.87 18.55 9.51
N VAL A 518 -2.50 18.04 8.46
CA VAL A 518 -1.97 18.05 7.09
C VAL A 518 -2.56 19.24 6.33
N THR A 519 -1.71 20.13 5.85
CA THR A 519 -2.11 21.36 5.14
C THR A 519 -2.14 21.14 3.64
N VAL A 520 -3.33 21.27 3.03
CA VAL A 520 -3.54 20.98 1.60
C VAL A 520 -3.99 22.24 0.86
N PRO A 521 -3.28 22.65 -0.23
CA PRO A 521 -3.62 23.81 -1.03
C PRO A 521 -4.84 23.60 -1.92
N HIS A 522 -5.50 24.69 -2.33
CA HIS A 522 -6.64 24.67 -3.27
C HIS A 522 -6.32 23.94 -4.57
N ARG A 523 -5.16 24.27 -5.18
CA ARG A 523 -4.73 23.67 -6.47
C ARG A 523 -4.68 22.14 -6.44
N ASN A 524 -4.38 21.54 -5.29
CA ASN A 524 -4.27 20.09 -5.17
C ASN A 524 -5.63 19.39 -5.35
N VAL A 525 -6.68 19.96 -4.72
CA VAL A 525 -8.04 19.42 -4.83
C VAL A 525 -8.56 19.60 -6.25
N VAL A 526 -8.39 20.80 -6.83
CA VAL A 526 -8.80 21.04 -8.22
C VAL A 526 -8.08 20.09 -9.18
N ALA A 527 -6.76 19.89 -9.01
CA ALA A 527 -5.98 18.95 -9.82
C ALA A 527 -6.44 17.49 -9.65
N LEU A 528 -6.95 17.10 -8.47
CA LEU A 528 -7.53 15.77 -8.28
C LEU A 528 -8.80 15.59 -9.14
N ILE A 529 -9.69 16.55 -9.08
CA ILE A 529 -10.95 16.48 -9.82
C ILE A 529 -10.69 16.55 -11.33
N ASP A 530 -9.80 17.42 -11.78
CA ASP A 530 -9.41 17.54 -13.19
C ASP A 530 -8.78 16.24 -13.73
N ALA A 531 -7.97 15.53 -12.90
CA ALA A 531 -7.35 14.28 -13.28
C ALA A 531 -8.34 13.11 -13.45
N THR A 532 -9.52 13.21 -12.85
CA THR A 532 -10.51 12.12 -12.78
C THR A 532 -11.80 12.42 -13.54
N ARG A 533 -12.12 13.70 -13.79
CA ARG A 533 -13.35 14.11 -14.44
C ARG A 533 -13.60 13.39 -15.77
N ASP A 534 -12.67 13.52 -16.70
CA ASP A 534 -12.83 13.00 -18.07
C ASP A 534 -12.73 11.46 -18.07
N GLU A 535 -11.84 10.89 -17.24
CA GLU A 535 -11.63 9.44 -17.13
C GLU A 535 -12.89 8.71 -16.65
N TYR A 536 -13.65 9.32 -15.72
CA TYR A 536 -14.85 8.71 -15.16
C TYR A 536 -16.15 9.34 -15.69
N GLY A 537 -16.05 10.27 -16.63
CA GLY A 537 -17.19 10.96 -17.21
C GLY A 537 -18.04 11.65 -16.14
N LEU A 538 -17.38 12.33 -15.16
CA LEU A 538 -18.07 12.99 -14.07
C LEU A 538 -18.75 14.27 -14.56
N GLY A 539 -20.04 14.46 -14.22
CA GLY A 539 -20.81 15.55 -14.76
C GLY A 539 -22.12 15.83 -14.02
N PRO A 540 -22.96 16.71 -14.61
CA PRO A 540 -24.20 17.19 -13.99
C PRO A 540 -25.27 16.09 -13.83
N ASP A 541 -25.18 15.00 -14.59
CA ASP A 541 -26.13 13.90 -14.49
C ASP A 541 -25.85 12.99 -13.30
N ASP A 542 -24.73 13.20 -12.58
CA ASP A 542 -24.32 12.36 -11.48
C ASP A 542 -24.98 12.76 -10.16
N THR A 543 -25.36 11.74 -9.41
CA THR A 543 -25.78 11.85 -8.03
C THR A 543 -24.78 11.15 -7.15
N TRP A 544 -24.16 11.92 -6.25
CA TRP A 544 -23.13 11.44 -5.32
C TRP A 544 -23.68 11.32 -3.89
N THR A 545 -22.97 10.61 -3.04
CA THR A 545 -23.24 10.57 -1.60
C THR A 545 -22.18 11.33 -0.82
N LEU A 546 -22.57 12.09 0.22
CA LEU A 546 -21.68 12.49 1.31
C LEU A 546 -21.85 11.47 2.45
N PHE A 547 -21.03 10.45 2.40
CA PHE A 547 -21.08 9.33 3.34
C PHE A 547 -20.06 9.48 4.49
N HIS A 548 -18.88 10.02 4.19
CA HIS A 548 -17.76 10.10 5.13
C HIS A 548 -17.82 11.40 5.96
N SER A 549 -17.24 11.34 7.18
CA SER A 549 -17.06 12.52 8.03
C SER A 549 -16.15 13.54 7.32
N ALA A 550 -16.43 14.84 7.51
CA ALA A 550 -15.56 15.90 7.00
C ALA A 550 -14.13 15.88 7.57
N ALA A 551 -13.94 15.25 8.72
CA ALA A 551 -12.63 15.01 9.33
C ALA A 551 -11.82 13.87 8.67
N PHE A 552 -12.43 13.16 7.71
CA PHE A 552 -11.77 12.16 6.88
C PHE A 552 -11.69 12.66 5.42
N ASP A 553 -10.50 12.68 4.84
CA ASP A 553 -10.22 13.33 3.55
C ASP A 553 -10.97 12.70 2.36
N PHE A 554 -11.55 11.51 2.49
CA PHE A 554 -12.43 10.96 1.45
C PHE A 554 -13.65 11.87 1.20
N SER A 555 -14.13 12.61 2.22
CA SER A 555 -15.18 13.61 2.07
C SER A 555 -14.80 14.74 1.11
N VAL A 556 -13.52 15.06 1.00
CA VAL A 556 -13.00 16.06 0.05
C VAL A 556 -13.29 15.63 -1.39
N TRP A 557 -13.09 14.34 -1.69
CA TRP A 557 -13.45 13.76 -2.98
C TRP A 557 -14.97 13.77 -3.19
N GLU A 558 -15.76 13.38 -2.19
CA GLU A 558 -17.22 13.34 -2.30
C GLU A 558 -17.81 14.73 -2.54
N ILE A 559 -17.41 15.73 -1.74
CA ILE A 559 -17.95 17.10 -1.80
C ILE A 559 -17.45 17.80 -3.08
N TRP A 560 -16.15 17.91 -3.25
CA TRP A 560 -15.59 18.71 -4.33
C TRP A 560 -15.65 17.99 -5.67
N GLY A 561 -15.58 16.65 -5.68
CA GLY A 561 -15.83 15.85 -6.89
C GLY A 561 -17.20 16.11 -7.48
N CYS A 562 -18.23 16.11 -6.63
CA CYS A 562 -19.59 16.42 -7.02
C CYS A 562 -19.75 17.89 -7.43
N LEU A 563 -19.44 18.84 -6.53
CA LEU A 563 -19.77 20.25 -6.74
C LEU A 563 -18.98 20.89 -7.87
N LEU A 564 -17.73 20.48 -8.12
CA LEU A 564 -16.91 21.03 -9.21
C LEU A 564 -17.20 20.40 -10.57
N THR A 565 -18.01 19.35 -10.63
CA THR A 565 -18.43 18.70 -11.88
C THR A 565 -19.89 18.97 -12.23
N GLY A 566 -20.64 19.63 -11.36
CA GLY A 566 -22.03 20.01 -11.59
C GLY A 566 -23.05 18.97 -11.12
N GLY A 567 -22.60 17.93 -10.40
CA GLY A 567 -23.45 16.86 -9.90
C GLY A 567 -24.32 17.25 -8.71
N ARG A 568 -25.14 16.33 -8.25
CA ARG A 568 -26.01 16.45 -7.09
C ARG A 568 -25.47 15.65 -5.92
N LEU A 569 -25.21 16.28 -4.78
CA LEU A 569 -24.68 15.66 -3.58
C LEU A 569 -25.80 15.31 -2.59
N VAL A 570 -25.96 14.05 -2.26
CA VAL A 570 -26.92 13.56 -1.27
C VAL A 570 -26.23 13.39 0.07
N VAL A 571 -26.64 14.13 1.07
CA VAL A 571 -26.16 13.95 2.45
C VAL A 571 -26.74 12.69 3.02
N VAL A 572 -25.87 11.77 3.46
CA VAL A 572 -26.28 10.51 4.11
C VAL A 572 -26.31 10.72 5.62
N PRO A 573 -27.51 10.64 6.26
CA PRO A 573 -27.62 10.77 7.71
C PRO A 573 -26.74 9.75 8.43
N TYR A 574 -26.20 10.11 9.60
CA TYR A 574 -25.29 9.23 10.35
C TYR A 574 -25.92 7.85 10.64
N ALA A 575 -27.18 7.80 11.04
CA ALA A 575 -27.87 6.55 11.30
C ALA A 575 -27.94 5.65 10.05
N VAL A 576 -28.20 6.22 8.88
CA VAL A 576 -28.25 5.52 7.60
C VAL A 576 -26.89 4.95 7.19
N THR A 577 -25.78 5.65 7.50
CA THR A 577 -24.45 5.08 7.23
C THR A 577 -24.14 3.83 8.06
N ARG A 578 -24.94 3.57 9.09
CA ARG A 578 -24.80 2.42 10.01
C ARG A 578 -25.81 1.32 9.74
N ASP A 579 -26.75 1.54 8.84
CA ASP A 579 -27.75 0.54 8.44
C ASP A 579 -27.64 0.27 6.92
N PRO A 580 -27.14 -0.92 6.51
CA PRO A 580 -26.94 -1.23 5.11
C PRO A 580 -28.24 -1.27 4.28
N ASP A 581 -29.37 -1.66 4.89
CA ASP A 581 -30.67 -1.71 4.21
C ASP A 581 -31.22 -0.30 4.00
N ASP A 582 -31.20 0.56 5.04
CA ASP A 582 -31.57 1.97 4.93
C ASP A 582 -30.68 2.70 3.94
N PHE A 583 -29.37 2.36 3.92
CA PHE A 583 -28.43 2.94 2.95
C PHE A 583 -28.74 2.50 1.52
N ARG A 584 -28.99 1.21 1.28
CA ARG A 584 -29.44 0.71 -0.03
C ARG A 584 -30.70 1.43 -0.50
N ASP A 585 -31.69 1.57 0.38
CA ASP A 585 -32.95 2.22 0.06
C ASP A 585 -32.78 3.71 -0.28
N LEU A 586 -31.85 4.39 0.42
CA LEU A 586 -31.46 5.75 0.07
C LEU A 586 -30.81 5.81 -1.32
N LEU A 587 -29.88 4.88 -1.64
CA LEU A 587 -29.22 4.80 -2.95
C LEU A 587 -30.25 4.65 -4.08
N LEU A 588 -31.26 3.79 -3.89
CA LEU A 588 -32.36 3.61 -4.84
C LEU A 588 -33.24 4.85 -4.95
N ALA A 589 -33.73 5.38 -3.82
CA ALA A 589 -34.67 6.50 -3.77
C ALA A 589 -34.07 7.77 -4.36
N ARG A 590 -32.79 8.02 -4.13
CA ARG A 590 -32.06 9.19 -4.63
C ARG A 590 -31.37 8.97 -5.96
N ARG A 591 -31.45 7.76 -6.55
CA ARG A 591 -30.82 7.37 -7.82
C ARG A 591 -29.34 7.69 -7.87
N VAL A 592 -28.60 7.28 -6.83
CA VAL A 592 -27.17 7.53 -6.71
C VAL A 592 -26.39 6.83 -7.82
N THR A 593 -25.56 7.59 -8.56
CA THR A 593 -24.76 7.08 -9.69
C THR A 593 -23.27 6.93 -9.34
N VAL A 594 -22.76 7.73 -8.41
CA VAL A 594 -21.36 7.69 -7.95
C VAL A 594 -21.33 7.39 -6.45
N LEU A 595 -20.73 6.27 -6.12
CA LEU A 595 -20.65 5.77 -4.75
C LEU A 595 -19.19 5.66 -4.32
N SER A 596 -18.83 6.32 -3.22
CA SER A 596 -17.51 6.24 -2.60
C SER A 596 -17.60 5.47 -1.30
N GLN A 597 -16.80 4.42 -1.14
CA GLN A 597 -16.87 3.53 0.02
C GLN A 597 -15.50 2.99 0.43
N THR A 598 -15.33 2.79 1.73
CA THR A 598 -14.26 1.91 2.19
C THR A 598 -14.64 0.44 1.91
N PRO A 599 -13.68 -0.46 1.67
CA PRO A 599 -13.94 -1.88 1.50
C PRO A 599 -14.80 -2.49 2.61
N SER A 600 -14.56 -2.12 3.87
CA SER A 600 -15.32 -2.62 5.02
C SER A 600 -16.78 -2.12 5.03
N ALA A 601 -17.03 -0.87 4.65
CA ALA A 601 -18.40 -0.34 4.53
C ALA A 601 -19.13 -1.00 3.36
N PHE A 602 -18.48 -1.15 2.22
CA PHE A 602 -19.07 -1.81 1.05
C PHE A 602 -19.39 -3.29 1.30
N SER A 603 -18.58 -3.99 2.11
CA SER A 603 -18.84 -5.38 2.48
C SER A 603 -20.20 -5.56 3.18
N GLN A 604 -20.68 -4.53 3.88
CA GLN A 604 -22.01 -4.57 4.51
C GLN A 604 -23.12 -4.37 3.47
N LEU A 605 -22.93 -3.46 2.51
CA LEU A 605 -23.88 -3.27 1.41
C LEU A 605 -24.05 -4.54 0.57
N LEU A 606 -22.97 -5.30 0.35
CA LEU A 606 -23.01 -6.58 -0.37
C LEU A 606 -23.86 -7.65 0.31
N ARG A 607 -24.17 -7.49 1.61
CA ARG A 607 -25.05 -8.42 2.34
C ARG A 607 -26.54 -8.13 2.15
N THR A 608 -26.87 -6.99 1.57
CA THR A 608 -28.24 -6.60 1.24
C THR A 608 -28.61 -7.05 -0.17
N ASP A 609 -29.87 -6.95 -0.55
CA ASP A 609 -30.27 -7.09 -1.94
C ASP A 609 -29.96 -5.79 -2.70
N HIS A 610 -28.77 -5.72 -3.26
CA HIS A 610 -28.29 -4.56 -4.02
C HIS A 610 -28.68 -4.60 -5.52
N THR A 611 -29.60 -5.48 -5.91
CA THR A 611 -30.10 -5.58 -7.30
C THR A 611 -30.79 -4.28 -7.71
N GLY A 612 -30.50 -3.80 -8.94
CA GLY A 612 -31.14 -2.61 -9.49
C GLY A 612 -30.64 -1.27 -9.01
N LEU A 613 -29.58 -1.23 -8.19
CA LEU A 613 -28.92 0.04 -7.84
C LEU A 613 -28.43 0.74 -9.11
N PRO A 614 -28.72 2.03 -9.28
CA PRO A 614 -28.34 2.78 -10.50
C PRO A 614 -26.89 3.26 -10.50
N VAL A 615 -26.05 2.68 -9.64
CA VAL A 615 -24.65 3.05 -9.48
C VAL A 615 -23.86 2.68 -10.74
N ARG A 616 -23.25 3.68 -11.38
CA ARG A 616 -22.37 3.50 -12.54
C ARG A 616 -20.89 3.52 -12.21
N LEU A 617 -20.53 4.07 -11.03
CA LEU A 617 -19.15 4.18 -10.57
C LEU A 617 -19.08 3.91 -9.07
N VAL A 618 -18.27 2.94 -8.68
CA VAL A 618 -17.90 2.70 -7.28
C VAL A 618 -16.41 3.00 -7.12
N VAL A 619 -16.07 3.89 -6.19
CA VAL A 619 -14.70 4.24 -5.83
C VAL A 619 -14.37 3.68 -4.46
N PHE A 620 -13.36 2.83 -4.40
CA PHE A 620 -12.82 2.28 -3.14
C PHE A 620 -11.58 3.05 -2.72
N GLY A 621 -11.47 3.35 -1.44
CA GLY A 621 -10.31 3.98 -0.83
C GLY A 621 -10.28 3.79 0.69
N GLY A 622 -9.24 4.31 1.32
CA GLY A 622 -9.11 4.28 2.77
C GLY A 622 -8.58 2.98 3.37
N GLU A 623 -8.77 1.85 2.72
CA GLU A 623 -8.35 0.52 3.19
C GLU A 623 -7.81 -0.33 2.04
N PRO A 624 -7.00 -1.37 2.32
CA PRO A 624 -6.66 -2.37 1.31
C PRO A 624 -7.90 -3.13 0.82
N LEU A 625 -8.10 -3.18 -0.48
CA LEU A 625 -9.19 -3.92 -1.11
C LEU A 625 -8.76 -5.36 -1.41
N ASP A 626 -9.42 -6.36 -0.82
CA ASP A 626 -9.43 -7.70 -1.39
C ASP A 626 -10.43 -7.73 -2.55
N SER A 627 -9.93 -7.70 -3.75
CA SER A 627 -10.77 -7.60 -4.94
C SER A 627 -11.76 -8.78 -5.11
N ARG A 628 -11.50 -9.94 -4.47
CA ARG A 628 -12.37 -11.12 -4.52
C ARG A 628 -13.73 -10.86 -3.86
N MET A 629 -13.79 -9.93 -2.90
CA MET A 629 -15.05 -9.52 -2.29
C MET A 629 -16.06 -8.93 -3.29
N LEU A 630 -15.59 -8.46 -4.46
CA LEU A 630 -16.44 -7.87 -5.49
C LEU A 630 -17.10 -8.90 -6.42
N LEU A 631 -16.78 -10.18 -6.33
CA LEU A 631 -17.36 -11.21 -7.20
C LEU A 631 -18.90 -11.25 -7.12
N PRO A 632 -19.56 -11.19 -5.92
CA PRO A 632 -21.01 -11.10 -5.84
C PRO A 632 -21.59 -9.82 -6.46
N TRP A 633 -20.85 -8.71 -6.43
CA TRP A 633 -21.23 -7.47 -7.09
C TRP A 633 -21.29 -7.64 -8.60
N PHE A 634 -20.23 -8.20 -9.19
CA PHE A 634 -20.17 -8.45 -10.63
C PHE A 634 -21.21 -9.45 -11.14
N ASP A 635 -21.76 -10.30 -10.28
CA ASP A 635 -22.87 -11.21 -10.65
C ASP A 635 -24.17 -10.47 -10.94
N ARG A 636 -24.35 -9.26 -10.36
CA ARG A 636 -25.57 -8.45 -10.47
C ARG A 636 -25.37 -7.14 -11.23
N HIS A 637 -24.14 -6.63 -11.28
CA HIS A 637 -23.77 -5.37 -11.90
C HIS A 637 -22.67 -5.63 -12.94
N PRO A 638 -23.02 -5.76 -14.24
CA PRO A 638 -22.03 -5.97 -15.30
C PRO A 638 -21.01 -4.82 -15.33
N GLU A 639 -19.75 -5.14 -15.61
CA GLU A 639 -18.66 -4.16 -15.70
C GLU A 639 -18.92 -3.04 -16.73
N THR A 640 -19.76 -3.31 -17.73
CA THR A 640 -20.21 -2.34 -18.74
C THR A 640 -21.22 -1.33 -18.19
N ALA A 641 -21.92 -1.66 -17.11
CA ALA A 641 -22.92 -0.80 -16.48
C ALA A 641 -22.36 -0.09 -15.23
N CYS A 642 -21.53 -0.76 -14.47
CA CYS A 642 -20.92 -0.23 -13.25
C CYS A 642 -19.42 -0.45 -13.23
N ARG A 643 -18.67 0.64 -13.31
CA ARG A 643 -17.20 0.61 -13.17
C ARG A 643 -16.84 0.60 -11.69
N THR A 644 -15.99 -0.33 -11.29
CA THR A 644 -15.41 -0.38 -9.93
C THR A 644 -13.95 0.02 -9.97
N VAL A 645 -13.53 0.94 -9.10
CA VAL A 645 -12.18 1.53 -9.10
C VAL A 645 -11.58 1.44 -7.70
N ASN A 646 -10.42 0.81 -7.60
CA ASN A 646 -9.61 0.81 -6.38
C ASN A 646 -8.60 1.96 -6.45
N MET A 647 -8.71 2.92 -5.53
CA MET A 647 -7.83 4.09 -5.46
C MET A 647 -6.95 4.02 -4.20
N PHE A 648 -5.66 4.19 -4.40
CA PHE A 648 -4.70 4.38 -3.30
C PHE A 648 -4.36 5.85 -3.16
N GLY A 649 -4.26 6.29 -1.91
CA GLY A 649 -3.81 7.62 -1.54
C GLY A 649 -3.80 7.81 -0.03
N ILE A 650 -3.25 8.93 0.39
CA ILE A 650 -3.10 9.35 1.78
C ILE A 650 -3.32 10.84 1.88
N THR A 651 -3.64 11.32 3.05
CA THR A 651 -4.01 12.74 3.26
C THR A 651 -2.89 13.69 2.82
N GLU A 652 -1.63 13.33 3.06
CA GLU A 652 -0.44 14.09 2.66
C GLU A 652 -0.23 14.18 1.13
N THR A 653 -1.01 13.43 0.36
CA THR A 653 -0.96 13.44 -1.11
C THR A 653 -2.32 13.74 -1.76
N THR A 654 -3.22 14.33 -0.98
CA THR A 654 -4.55 14.79 -1.40
C THR A 654 -5.42 13.65 -1.91
N VAL A 655 -5.94 12.86 -0.98
CA VAL A 655 -6.95 11.79 -1.10
C VAL A 655 -6.49 10.64 -2.00
N HIS A 656 -6.40 10.83 -3.33
CA HIS A 656 -6.13 9.77 -4.30
C HIS A 656 -4.90 10.06 -5.17
N VAL A 657 -4.05 9.05 -5.32
CA VAL A 657 -2.80 9.11 -6.09
C VAL A 657 -2.84 8.18 -7.30
N THR A 658 -3.41 6.98 -7.13
CA THR A 658 -3.50 5.96 -8.18
C THR A 658 -4.94 5.50 -8.38
N ALA A 659 -5.20 4.86 -9.51
CA ALA A 659 -6.50 4.28 -9.79
C ALA A 659 -6.38 2.98 -10.59
N GLN A 660 -7.01 1.91 -10.10
CA GLN A 660 -7.14 0.63 -10.77
C GLN A 660 -8.61 0.31 -11.02
N THR A 661 -9.03 0.31 -12.28
CA THR A 661 -10.32 -0.33 -12.60
C THR A 661 -10.22 -1.81 -12.28
N VAL A 662 -11.06 -2.27 -11.36
CA VAL A 662 -11.12 -3.68 -10.95
C VAL A 662 -12.11 -4.40 -11.85
N THR A 663 -11.62 -5.43 -12.53
CA THR A 663 -12.43 -6.33 -13.37
C THR A 663 -12.67 -7.64 -12.64
N ARG A 664 -13.66 -8.41 -13.09
CA ARG A 664 -13.88 -9.77 -12.60
C ARG A 664 -12.61 -10.65 -12.75
N GLU A 665 -11.85 -10.46 -13.81
CA GLU A 665 -10.59 -11.18 -14.02
C GLU A 665 -9.56 -10.84 -12.94
N LEU A 666 -9.37 -9.56 -12.63
CA LEU A 666 -8.48 -9.11 -11.57
C LEU A 666 -8.98 -9.57 -10.17
N ALA A 667 -10.30 -9.61 -9.98
CA ALA A 667 -10.90 -10.12 -8.76
C ALA A 667 -10.64 -11.62 -8.57
N LEU A 668 -10.84 -12.42 -9.61
CA LEU A 668 -10.53 -13.87 -9.58
C LEU A 668 -9.04 -14.14 -9.36
N ALA A 669 -8.17 -13.29 -9.90
CA ALA A 669 -6.73 -13.37 -9.69
C ALA A 669 -6.28 -12.91 -8.29
N GLY A 670 -7.18 -12.32 -7.49
CA GLY A 670 -6.84 -11.74 -6.19
C GLY A 670 -5.81 -10.61 -6.30
N SER A 671 -5.95 -9.75 -7.31
CA SER A 671 -5.00 -8.68 -7.62
C SER A 671 -4.87 -7.67 -6.48
N ARG A 672 -3.63 -7.33 -6.13
CA ARG A 672 -3.27 -6.26 -5.17
C ARG A 672 -2.96 -4.93 -5.85
N SER A 673 -3.21 -4.83 -7.16
CA SER A 673 -2.93 -3.63 -7.92
C SER A 673 -3.82 -2.48 -7.46
N VAL A 674 -3.20 -1.33 -7.24
CA VAL A 674 -3.87 -0.05 -7.02
C VAL A 674 -3.76 0.85 -8.25
N GLY A 675 -3.23 0.31 -9.36
CA GLY A 675 -3.18 0.96 -10.67
C GLY A 675 -1.99 1.89 -10.88
N PRO A 676 -1.97 2.57 -12.03
CA PRO A 676 -1.00 3.62 -12.32
C PRO A 676 -1.34 4.90 -11.57
N ALA A 677 -0.38 5.83 -11.51
CA ALA A 677 -0.61 7.17 -10.96
C ALA A 677 -1.67 7.91 -11.80
N LEU A 678 -2.48 8.72 -11.13
CA LEU A 678 -3.40 9.65 -11.76
C LEU A 678 -2.64 10.74 -12.53
N PRO A 679 -3.21 11.34 -13.58
CA PRO A 679 -2.60 12.46 -14.29
C PRO A 679 -2.13 13.58 -13.36
N GLY A 680 -0.93 14.11 -13.63
CA GLY A 680 -0.29 15.14 -12.80
C GLY A 680 0.37 14.62 -11.52
N ARG A 681 0.26 13.35 -11.20
CA ARG A 681 0.93 12.67 -10.09
C ARG A 681 1.98 11.70 -10.61
N HIS A 682 2.92 11.34 -9.77
CA HIS A 682 3.90 10.30 -10.10
C HIS A 682 4.33 9.55 -8.85
N LEU A 683 4.87 8.36 -9.09
CA LEU A 683 5.25 7.40 -8.08
C LEU A 683 6.69 6.99 -8.28
N TYR A 684 7.37 6.79 -7.17
CA TYR A 684 8.64 6.08 -7.14
C TYR A 684 8.54 4.96 -6.10
N VAL A 685 9.24 3.88 -6.35
CA VAL A 685 9.50 2.85 -5.34
C VAL A 685 10.99 2.87 -5.07
N THR A 686 11.36 3.07 -3.79
CA THR A 686 12.76 3.30 -3.40
C THR A 686 13.21 2.35 -2.32
N ASP A 687 14.52 2.09 -2.28
CA ASP A 687 15.14 1.40 -1.16
C ASP A 687 15.24 2.32 0.09
N GLU A 688 15.76 1.78 1.19
CA GLU A 688 15.95 2.52 2.46
C GLU A 688 16.82 3.78 2.32
N ARG A 689 17.67 3.84 1.29
CA ARG A 689 18.53 5.00 0.96
C ARG A 689 17.87 5.98 0.01
N GLY A 690 16.65 5.71 -0.41
CA GLY A 690 15.92 6.57 -1.34
C GLY A 690 16.29 6.40 -2.81
N ARG A 691 17.02 5.35 -3.19
CA ARG A 691 17.33 5.03 -4.59
C ARG A 691 16.20 4.25 -5.21
N LEU A 692 15.92 4.51 -6.48
CA LEU A 692 14.93 3.74 -7.23
C LEU A 692 15.28 2.26 -7.24
N VAL A 693 14.25 1.43 -7.06
CA VAL A 693 14.36 -0.01 -7.23
C VAL A 693 13.79 -0.45 -8.58
N PRO A 694 14.26 -1.57 -9.13
CA PRO A 694 13.73 -2.12 -10.37
C PRO A 694 12.24 -2.47 -10.29
N PRO A 695 11.51 -2.50 -11.41
CA PRO A 695 10.17 -3.04 -11.44
C PRO A 695 10.10 -4.48 -10.90
N GLY A 696 9.09 -4.78 -10.09
CA GLY A 696 8.93 -6.05 -9.39
C GLY A 696 9.62 -6.12 -8.03
N VAL A 697 10.53 -5.20 -7.72
CA VAL A 697 11.20 -5.11 -6.42
C VAL A 697 10.36 -4.30 -5.45
N THR A 698 10.26 -4.80 -4.21
CA THR A 698 9.55 -4.11 -3.12
C THR A 698 10.41 -3.00 -2.54
N GLY A 699 9.79 -1.87 -2.25
CA GLY A 699 10.41 -0.75 -1.56
C GLY A 699 9.39 0.23 -1.00
N GLU A 700 9.86 1.36 -0.47
CA GLU A 700 9.00 2.43 0.03
C GLU A 700 8.37 3.20 -1.14
N ILE A 701 7.06 3.38 -1.08
CA ILE A 701 6.34 4.20 -2.05
C ILE A 701 6.62 5.67 -1.74
N ARG A 702 7.08 6.42 -2.75
CA ARG A 702 7.16 7.87 -2.73
C ARG A 702 6.21 8.46 -3.75
N VAL A 703 5.54 9.51 -3.35
CA VAL A 703 4.53 10.19 -4.18
C VAL A 703 4.98 11.61 -4.47
N GLY A 704 4.95 12.00 -5.73
CA GLY A 704 5.23 13.37 -6.16
C GLY A 704 4.14 13.94 -7.06
N GLY A 705 4.29 15.21 -7.46
CA GLY A 705 3.40 15.92 -8.37
C GLY A 705 2.31 16.74 -7.69
N ALA A 706 1.26 17.05 -8.44
CA ALA A 706 0.23 18.04 -8.09
C ALA A 706 -0.62 17.72 -6.84
N GLY A 707 -0.48 16.51 -6.27
CA GLY A 707 -1.19 16.09 -5.07
C GLY A 707 -0.42 16.29 -3.76
N VAL A 708 0.88 16.58 -3.81
CA VAL A 708 1.71 16.68 -2.60
C VAL A 708 1.27 17.89 -1.76
N ALA A 709 0.94 17.65 -0.48
CA ALA A 709 0.52 18.67 0.46
C ALA A 709 1.64 19.67 0.78
N ALA A 710 1.28 20.80 1.39
CA ALA A 710 2.25 21.81 1.78
C ALA A 710 3.14 21.37 2.96
N GLY A 711 2.67 20.42 3.77
CA GLY A 711 3.40 19.90 4.92
C GLY A 711 2.49 19.67 6.12
N TYR A 712 3.11 19.45 7.27
CA TYR A 712 2.42 19.33 8.55
C TYR A 712 2.40 20.67 9.29
N LEU A 713 1.22 21.05 9.74
CA LEU A 713 1.01 22.30 10.49
C LEU A 713 1.85 22.28 11.77
N ASN A 714 2.60 23.36 12.02
CA ASN A 714 3.45 23.54 13.22
C ASN A 714 4.46 22.42 13.49
N ARG A 715 4.85 21.66 12.44
CA ARG A 715 5.80 20.54 12.53
C ARG A 715 6.87 20.63 11.43
N PRO A 716 7.74 21.66 11.45
CA PRO A 716 8.73 21.86 10.37
C PRO A 716 9.73 20.70 10.24
N GLU A 717 10.18 20.13 11.35
CA GLU A 717 11.12 19.01 11.36
C GLU A 717 10.52 17.75 10.72
N LEU A 718 9.29 17.38 11.13
CA LEU A 718 8.59 16.23 10.55
C LEU A 718 8.26 16.49 9.06
N THR A 719 7.96 17.73 8.70
CA THR A 719 7.75 18.12 7.31
C THR A 719 9.03 17.91 6.50
N ALA A 720 10.18 18.37 6.98
CA ALA A 720 11.46 18.18 6.30
C ALA A 720 11.88 16.70 6.22
N GLU A 721 11.49 15.86 7.19
CA GLU A 721 11.76 14.41 7.16
C GLU A 721 10.94 13.68 6.10
N ARG A 722 9.67 14.09 5.89
CA ARG A 722 8.72 13.34 5.07
C ARG A 722 8.53 13.94 3.67
N PHE A 723 8.65 15.25 3.51
CA PHE A 723 8.53 15.96 2.23
C PHE A 723 9.93 16.33 1.73
N LEU A 724 10.45 15.49 0.84
CA LEU A 724 11.83 15.57 0.35
C LEU A 724 11.86 16.16 -1.06
N PRO A 725 12.96 16.82 -1.46
CA PRO A 725 13.16 17.21 -2.86
C PRO A 725 12.98 16.03 -3.81
N ASP A 726 12.37 16.28 -4.96
CA ASP A 726 12.22 15.27 -6.02
C ASP A 726 13.43 15.28 -6.96
N PRO A 727 14.35 14.31 -6.86
CA PRO A 727 15.57 14.31 -7.66
C PRO A 727 15.32 13.99 -9.15
N TYR A 728 14.11 13.56 -9.50
CA TYR A 728 13.75 13.18 -10.86
C TYR A 728 12.77 14.15 -11.53
N ALA A 729 12.30 15.18 -10.80
CA ALA A 729 11.44 16.22 -11.37
C ALA A 729 12.25 17.27 -12.13
N PRO A 730 11.66 17.85 -13.20
CA PRO A 730 12.31 18.98 -13.90
C PRO A 730 12.36 20.27 -13.05
N ASP A 731 11.37 20.46 -12.17
CA ASP A 731 11.33 21.60 -11.24
C ASP A 731 12.12 21.26 -9.98
N ALA A 732 13.17 22.01 -9.70
CA ALA A 732 14.02 21.83 -8.52
C ALA A 732 13.29 22.07 -7.18
N ARG A 733 12.12 22.72 -7.21
CA ARG A 733 11.26 22.93 -6.03
C ARG A 733 10.23 21.82 -5.83
N ALA A 734 10.11 20.90 -6.75
CA ALA A 734 9.20 19.78 -6.62
C ALA A 734 9.57 18.90 -5.43
N LEU A 735 8.55 18.45 -4.72
CA LEU A 735 8.68 17.59 -3.55
C LEU A 735 8.10 16.20 -3.82
N THR A 736 8.66 15.22 -3.14
CA THR A 736 8.08 13.88 -2.97
C THR A 736 7.76 13.65 -1.51
N TYR A 737 6.64 12.98 -1.26
CA TYR A 737 6.25 12.54 0.08
C TYR A 737 6.66 11.08 0.31
N ARG A 738 7.34 10.82 1.43
CA ARG A 738 7.67 9.48 1.92
C ARG A 738 6.48 8.89 2.64
N SER A 739 5.79 7.92 2.01
CA SER A 739 4.51 7.44 2.51
C SER A 739 4.62 6.52 3.74
N GLY A 740 5.74 5.79 3.88
CA GLY A 740 5.86 4.67 4.81
C GLY A 740 5.08 3.43 4.35
N ASP A 741 4.48 3.46 3.15
CA ASP A 741 3.85 2.30 2.53
C ASP A 741 4.87 1.50 1.70
N LEU A 742 4.76 0.18 1.76
CA LEU A 742 5.50 -0.73 0.89
C LEU A 742 4.73 -0.99 -0.39
N GLY A 743 5.46 -1.01 -1.47
CA GLY A 743 4.89 -1.36 -2.77
C GLY A 743 5.93 -1.79 -3.77
N ARG A 744 5.47 -2.16 -4.95
CA ARG A 744 6.31 -2.40 -6.12
C ARG A 744 5.64 -1.90 -7.38
N LEU A 745 6.42 -1.33 -8.27
CA LEU A 745 5.96 -1.02 -9.63
C LEU A 745 6.06 -2.28 -10.49
N ARG A 746 5.02 -2.55 -11.24
CA ARG A 746 5.04 -3.55 -12.31
C ARG A 746 5.70 -2.97 -13.54
N THR A 747 6.07 -3.83 -14.49
CA THR A 747 6.69 -3.41 -15.76
C THR A 747 5.78 -2.56 -16.65
N ASP A 748 4.47 -2.58 -16.40
CA ASP A 748 3.45 -1.78 -17.06
C ASP A 748 3.13 -0.46 -16.32
N GLY A 749 3.88 -0.11 -15.27
CA GLY A 749 3.70 1.12 -14.48
C GLY A 749 2.61 1.07 -13.42
N ARG A 750 1.91 -0.04 -13.27
CA ARG A 750 0.94 -0.22 -12.19
C ARG A 750 1.64 -0.43 -10.86
N LEU A 751 1.08 0.15 -9.80
CA LEU A 751 1.54 -0.04 -8.43
C LEU A 751 0.78 -1.20 -7.78
N GLU A 752 1.50 -2.07 -7.08
CA GLU A 752 0.94 -3.01 -6.11
C GLU A 752 1.27 -2.51 -4.71
N HIS A 753 0.25 -2.38 -3.87
CA HIS A 753 0.41 -2.01 -2.46
C HIS A 753 0.62 -3.26 -1.62
N LEU A 754 1.67 -3.29 -0.81
CA LEU A 754 2.12 -4.49 -0.07
C LEU A 754 2.03 -4.34 1.46
N GLY A 755 1.45 -3.25 1.93
CA GLY A 755 1.30 -2.96 3.36
C GLY A 755 2.14 -1.79 3.81
N ARG A 756 2.47 -1.75 5.12
CA ARG A 756 3.19 -0.65 5.76
C ARG A 756 4.57 -1.10 6.25
N ILE A 757 5.52 -0.15 6.28
CA ILE A 757 6.85 -0.33 6.88
C ILE A 757 6.76 -0.24 8.41
N ASP A 758 5.84 0.59 8.89
CA ASP A 758 5.60 0.88 10.30
C ASP A 758 4.40 0.11 10.86
N SER A 759 4.07 0.34 12.13
CA SER A 759 2.94 -0.27 12.83
C SER A 759 1.58 0.35 12.48
N GLN A 760 1.55 1.41 11.67
CA GLN A 760 0.33 2.09 11.30
C GLN A 760 -0.67 1.16 10.59
N VAL A 761 -1.93 1.26 10.96
CA VAL A 761 -2.98 0.40 10.43
C VAL A 761 -4.16 1.22 9.92
N LYS A 762 -4.93 0.62 9.01
CA LYS A 762 -6.20 1.18 8.55
C LYS A 762 -7.33 0.24 8.96
N ILE A 763 -8.27 0.74 9.77
CA ILE A 763 -9.43 -0.02 10.28
C ILE A 763 -10.68 0.80 10.00
N ARG A 764 -11.62 0.23 9.26
CA ARG A 764 -12.90 0.89 8.88
C ARG A 764 -12.68 2.26 8.22
N GLY A 765 -11.62 2.38 7.41
CA GLY A 765 -11.23 3.62 6.74
C GLY A 765 -10.38 4.58 7.58
N PHE A 766 -10.36 4.43 8.89
CA PHE A 766 -9.57 5.30 9.76
C PHE A 766 -8.10 4.88 9.75
N ARG A 767 -7.23 5.88 9.59
CA ARG A 767 -5.78 5.73 9.75
C ARG A 767 -5.46 5.81 11.23
N ILE A 768 -4.91 4.74 11.78
CA ILE A 768 -4.66 4.60 13.21
C ILE A 768 -3.18 4.33 13.44
N GLU A 769 -2.59 5.11 14.32
CA GLU A 769 -1.25 4.86 14.87
C GLU A 769 -1.41 4.10 16.19
N PRO A 770 -1.04 2.82 16.26
CA PRO A 770 -1.07 2.08 17.54
C PRO A 770 -0.25 2.76 18.64
N ASP A 771 0.79 3.50 18.24
CA ASP A 771 1.62 4.27 19.20
C ASP A 771 0.88 5.45 19.83
N GLU A 772 -0.11 6.06 19.18
CA GLU A 772 -0.98 7.09 19.79
C GLU A 772 -1.82 6.47 20.91
N ILE A 773 -2.38 5.30 20.67
CA ILE A 773 -3.15 4.57 21.70
C ILE A 773 -2.24 4.12 22.84
N ARG A 774 -1.06 3.60 22.50
CA ARG A 774 -0.05 3.19 23.48
C ARG A 774 0.38 4.36 24.37
N ALA A 775 0.58 5.54 23.80
CA ALA A 775 0.95 6.74 24.56
C ALA A 775 -0.13 7.10 25.60
N VAL A 776 -1.41 7.09 25.20
CA VAL A 776 -2.54 7.34 26.11
C VAL A 776 -2.61 6.31 27.25
N LEU A 777 -2.35 5.03 26.96
CA LEU A 777 -2.32 3.98 28.00
C LEU A 777 -1.15 4.15 28.98
N LEU A 778 0.00 4.63 28.49
CA LEU A 778 1.20 4.88 29.30
C LEU A 778 1.13 6.16 30.14
N GLU A 779 0.18 7.07 29.85
CA GLU A 779 -0.08 8.21 30.74
C GLU A 779 -0.62 7.80 32.10
N ASP A 780 -1.13 6.56 32.23
CA ASP A 780 -1.55 6.02 33.51
C ASP A 780 -0.31 5.56 34.33
N PRO A 781 -0.05 6.12 35.50
CA PRO A 781 1.08 5.73 36.32
C PRO A 781 1.05 4.26 36.78
N ALA A 782 -0.10 3.60 36.70
CA ALA A 782 -0.23 2.18 37.00
C ALA A 782 0.21 1.27 35.80
N VAL A 783 0.59 1.84 34.65
CA VAL A 783 1.03 1.10 33.45
C VAL A 783 2.50 1.36 33.18
N THR A 784 3.32 0.31 33.19
CA THR A 784 4.77 0.40 32.93
C THR A 784 5.14 0.13 31.48
N ALA A 785 4.35 -0.68 30.77
CA ALA A 785 4.51 -0.93 29.35
C ALA A 785 3.15 -1.24 28.71
N ALA A 786 3.02 -0.89 27.44
CA ALA A 786 1.80 -1.16 26.66
C ALA A 786 2.15 -1.54 25.21
N ALA A 787 1.31 -2.39 24.62
CA ALA A 787 1.34 -2.72 23.21
C ALA A 787 -0.08 -2.75 22.65
N VAL A 788 -0.25 -2.38 21.38
CA VAL A 788 -1.54 -2.40 20.69
C VAL A 788 -1.38 -3.14 19.37
N VAL A 789 -2.26 -4.09 19.12
CA VAL A 789 -2.24 -4.92 17.91
C VAL A 789 -3.61 -4.96 17.24
N VAL A 790 -3.62 -5.19 15.94
CA VAL A 790 -4.85 -5.44 15.20
C VAL A 790 -5.14 -6.93 15.20
N HIS A 791 -6.32 -7.27 15.64
CA HIS A 791 -6.86 -8.61 15.56
C HIS A 791 -8.00 -8.66 14.53
N ARG A 792 -8.13 -9.77 13.81
CA ARG A 792 -9.25 -10.04 12.89
C ARG A 792 -9.84 -11.39 13.25
N ASP A 793 -11.12 -11.41 13.62
CA ASP A 793 -11.82 -12.65 13.95
C ASP A 793 -12.03 -13.51 12.68
N ASP A 794 -12.31 -12.86 11.55
CA ASP A 794 -12.38 -13.48 10.22
C ASP A 794 -11.41 -12.76 9.26
N PRO A 795 -10.36 -13.42 8.81
CA PRO A 795 -9.41 -12.82 7.84
C PRO A 795 -10.06 -12.39 6.52
N ALA A 796 -11.20 -13.02 6.13
CA ALA A 796 -11.90 -12.71 4.90
C ALA A 796 -12.87 -11.52 5.05
N ASP A 797 -13.26 -11.15 6.28
CA ASP A 797 -14.16 -10.02 6.56
C ASP A 797 -13.38 -8.85 7.18
N PRO A 798 -13.01 -7.81 6.42
CA PRO A 798 -12.28 -6.65 6.94
C PRO A 798 -13.03 -5.92 8.05
N ALA A 799 -14.35 -6.08 8.13
CA ALA A 799 -15.20 -5.47 9.14
C ALA A 799 -14.98 -6.07 10.54
N THR A 800 -14.39 -7.26 10.65
CA THR A 800 -14.08 -7.92 11.93
C THR A 800 -12.76 -7.43 12.55
N ALA A 801 -12.05 -6.51 11.88
CA ALA A 801 -10.83 -5.92 12.41
C ALA A 801 -11.11 -5.07 13.66
N ARG A 802 -10.30 -5.28 14.70
CA ARG A 802 -10.36 -4.52 15.96
C ARG A 802 -8.97 -4.30 16.53
N LEU A 803 -8.89 -3.37 17.47
CA LEU A 803 -7.69 -3.09 18.25
C LEU A 803 -7.77 -3.83 19.59
N ASP A 804 -6.73 -4.57 19.92
CA ASP A 804 -6.57 -5.20 21.22
C ASP A 804 -5.31 -4.62 21.89
N ALA A 805 -5.42 -4.19 23.15
CA ALA A 805 -4.33 -3.64 23.93
C ALA A 805 -3.81 -4.65 24.96
N TYR A 806 -2.51 -4.63 25.18
CA TYR A 806 -1.82 -5.40 26.21
C TYR A 806 -1.02 -4.45 27.08
N VAL A 807 -1.17 -4.55 28.41
CA VAL A 807 -0.53 -3.66 29.35
C VAL A 807 0.25 -4.45 30.42
N VAL A 808 1.35 -3.88 30.88
CA VAL A 808 2.11 -4.40 32.03
C VAL A 808 1.85 -3.45 33.22
N PRO A 809 1.05 -3.87 34.21
CA PRO A 809 0.75 -3.04 35.36
C PRO A 809 1.92 -2.95 36.36
N ALA A 810 2.11 -1.79 36.96
CA ALA A 810 3.17 -1.55 37.98
C ALA A 810 2.97 -2.40 39.24
N GLY A 811 1.73 -2.75 39.60
CA GLY A 811 1.38 -3.54 40.78
C GLY A 811 1.14 -5.03 40.53
N GLY A 812 1.47 -5.51 39.34
CA GLY A 812 1.16 -6.88 38.86
C GLY A 812 -0.25 -7.04 38.28
N THR A 813 -0.47 -8.17 37.61
CA THR A 813 -1.71 -8.41 36.83
C THR A 813 -2.97 -8.47 37.68
N ALA A 814 -2.90 -8.88 38.95
CA ALA A 814 -4.04 -9.03 39.86
C ALA A 814 -4.62 -7.69 40.39
N ALA A 815 -3.86 -6.59 40.31
CA ALA A 815 -4.22 -5.29 40.86
C ALA A 815 -4.65 -4.28 39.77
N ALA A 816 -4.67 -4.67 38.48
CA ALA A 816 -4.93 -3.76 37.37
C ALA A 816 -6.43 -3.48 37.17
N ASP A 817 -6.81 -2.20 37.23
CA ASP A 817 -8.13 -1.73 36.80
C ASP A 817 -8.15 -1.55 35.27
N LEU A 818 -8.30 -2.67 34.55
CA LEU A 818 -8.32 -2.69 33.08
C LEU A 818 -9.53 -1.96 32.50
N GLN A 819 -10.64 -1.97 33.21
CA GLN A 819 -11.87 -1.29 32.83
C GLN A 819 -11.74 0.22 32.96
N GLY A 820 -11.15 0.69 34.07
CA GLY A 820 -10.82 2.09 34.28
C GLY A 820 -9.84 2.62 33.22
N LEU A 821 -8.82 1.83 32.86
CA LEU A 821 -7.89 2.16 31.78
C LEU A 821 -8.61 2.33 30.42
N ARG A 822 -9.49 1.39 30.07
CA ARG A 822 -10.27 1.47 28.82
C ARG A 822 -11.21 2.66 28.82
N LYS A 823 -11.90 2.93 29.92
CA LYS A 823 -12.80 4.07 30.09
C LYS A 823 -12.04 5.41 29.97
N ARG A 824 -10.84 5.50 30.53
CA ARG A 824 -9.97 6.67 30.39
C ARG A 824 -9.54 6.86 28.92
N ALA A 825 -9.10 5.79 28.26
CA ALA A 825 -8.78 5.82 26.84
C ALA A 825 -9.95 6.31 25.98
N ALA A 826 -11.18 5.88 26.28
CA ALA A 826 -12.39 6.31 25.61
C ALA A 826 -12.73 7.79 25.83
N GLY A 827 -12.28 8.40 26.95
CA GLY A 827 -12.42 9.84 27.20
C GLY A 827 -11.44 10.71 26.40
N ILE A 828 -10.35 10.13 25.88
CA ILE A 828 -9.28 10.85 25.16
C ILE A 828 -9.26 10.52 23.68
N LEU A 829 -9.44 9.23 23.35
CA LEU A 829 -9.35 8.73 21.97
C LEU A 829 -10.73 8.70 21.28
N PRO A 830 -10.79 8.95 19.96
CA PRO A 830 -12.00 8.68 19.18
C PRO A 830 -12.43 7.22 19.30
N GLU A 831 -13.73 6.96 19.17
CA GLU A 831 -14.33 5.62 19.28
C GLU A 831 -13.58 4.54 18.48
N HIS A 832 -13.18 4.84 17.25
CA HIS A 832 -12.47 3.91 16.36
C HIS A 832 -11.03 3.59 16.79
N MET A 833 -10.47 4.36 17.75
CA MET A 833 -9.13 4.14 18.33
C MET A 833 -9.20 3.49 19.71
N VAL A 834 -10.36 3.37 20.33
CA VAL A 834 -10.51 2.74 21.64
C VAL A 834 -10.29 1.23 21.49
N PRO A 835 -9.37 0.61 22.26
CA PRO A 835 -9.17 -0.82 22.23
C PRO A 835 -10.44 -1.59 22.60
N ALA A 836 -10.75 -2.63 21.83
CA ALA A 836 -11.88 -3.52 22.11
C ALA A 836 -11.64 -4.30 23.41
N THR A 837 -10.38 -4.70 23.66
CA THR A 837 -9.96 -5.38 24.89
C THR A 837 -8.69 -4.75 25.43
N VAL A 838 -8.54 -4.82 26.77
CA VAL A 838 -7.28 -4.51 27.46
C VAL A 838 -6.90 -5.75 28.28
N THR A 839 -5.73 -6.32 28.00
CA THR A 839 -5.25 -7.54 28.67
C THR A 839 -3.99 -7.24 29.46
N ALA A 840 -3.96 -7.63 30.74
CA ALA A 840 -2.78 -7.49 31.58
C ALA A 840 -1.79 -8.64 31.36
N LEU A 841 -0.52 -8.33 31.30
CA LEU A 841 0.59 -9.26 31.19
C LEU A 841 1.66 -8.94 32.25
N ASP A 842 2.42 -9.95 32.68
CA ASP A 842 3.59 -9.75 33.53
C ASP A 842 4.74 -9.09 32.77
N ALA A 843 4.87 -9.37 31.47
CA ALA A 843 5.83 -8.74 30.57
C ALA A 843 5.37 -8.85 29.11
N LEU A 844 5.74 -7.89 28.29
CA LEU A 844 5.51 -7.98 26.83
C LEU A 844 6.49 -8.99 26.20
N PRO A 845 6.01 -9.93 25.37
CA PRO A 845 6.91 -10.82 24.65
C PRO A 845 7.71 -10.05 23.60
N LEU A 846 9.04 -10.22 23.62
CA LEU A 846 9.93 -9.54 22.68
C LEU A 846 10.67 -10.57 21.83
N THR A 847 10.94 -10.18 20.58
CA THR A 847 11.85 -10.90 19.67
C THR A 847 13.30 -10.74 20.17
N PRO A 848 14.26 -11.56 19.68
CA PRO A 848 15.70 -11.41 20.02
C PRO A 848 16.25 -10.01 19.73
N ASN A 849 15.62 -9.26 18.83
CA ASN A 849 15.99 -7.88 18.47
C ASN A 849 15.27 -6.80 19.32
N GLY A 850 14.58 -7.18 20.39
CA GLY A 850 13.89 -6.26 21.30
C GLY A 850 12.57 -5.67 20.76
N LYS A 851 12.03 -6.17 19.63
CA LYS A 851 10.72 -5.77 19.10
C LYS A 851 9.62 -6.64 19.70
N LEU A 852 8.39 -6.10 19.74
CA LEU A 852 7.21 -6.87 20.15
C LEU A 852 7.06 -8.13 19.28
N ASP A 853 6.92 -9.28 19.92
CA ASP A 853 6.58 -10.55 19.28
C ASP A 853 5.07 -10.78 19.35
N ALA A 854 4.34 -10.23 18.38
CA ALA A 854 2.88 -10.30 18.34
C ALA A 854 2.35 -11.74 18.26
N ALA A 855 3.12 -12.69 17.70
CA ALA A 855 2.72 -14.09 17.58
C ALA A 855 2.71 -14.82 18.94
N ARG A 856 3.44 -14.28 19.93
CA ARG A 856 3.52 -14.83 21.30
C ARG A 856 2.58 -14.15 22.28
N LEU A 857 1.80 -13.14 21.83
CA LEU A 857 0.77 -12.56 22.69
C LEU A 857 -0.33 -13.59 22.93
N PRO A 858 -0.86 -13.68 24.16
CA PRO A 858 -2.01 -14.56 24.45
C PRO A 858 -3.26 -14.05 23.71
N ALA A 859 -4.22 -14.94 23.50
CA ALA A 859 -5.53 -14.51 23.03
C ALA A 859 -6.10 -13.43 23.97
N PRO A 860 -6.68 -12.35 23.41
CA PRO A 860 -7.20 -11.26 24.23
C PRO A 860 -8.29 -11.78 25.17
N VAL A 861 -8.18 -11.44 26.46
CA VAL A 861 -9.16 -11.79 27.46
C VAL A 861 -10.34 -10.85 27.29
N ARG A 862 -11.42 -11.37 26.72
CA ARG A 862 -12.73 -10.68 26.78
C ARG A 862 -13.18 -10.77 28.23
N SER A 863 -13.43 -9.64 28.88
CA SER A 863 -13.96 -9.62 30.23
C SER A 863 -15.33 -10.28 30.22
N ALA A 864 -15.38 -11.57 30.56
CA ALA A 864 -16.60 -12.16 31.02
C ALA A 864 -16.88 -11.49 32.37
N SER A 865 -17.97 -10.76 32.49
CA SER A 865 -18.43 -10.27 33.79
C SER A 865 -18.41 -11.44 34.79
N PRO A 866 -17.79 -11.27 35.96
CA PRO A 866 -17.80 -12.30 37.02
C PRO A 866 -19.13 -12.33 37.74
N CYS A 867 -20.23 -12.48 37.02
CA CYS A 867 -21.53 -12.64 37.59
C CYS A 867 -22.34 -13.75 36.90
N ALA A 868 -21.93 -14.99 37.14
CA ALA A 868 -22.96 -16.00 37.36
C ALA A 868 -23.66 -15.71 38.72
N ARG A 869 -24.41 -14.61 38.79
CA ARG A 869 -25.43 -14.51 39.79
C ARG A 869 -26.59 -15.43 39.36
N PRO A 870 -27.15 -16.24 40.28
CA PRO A 870 -28.38 -16.98 40.01
C PRO A 870 -29.44 -15.98 39.57
N ALA A 871 -30.16 -16.31 38.49
CA ALA A 871 -31.21 -15.49 37.93
C ALA A 871 -32.11 -14.93 39.06
N PRO A 872 -32.30 -13.61 39.19
CA PRO A 872 -33.38 -13.08 40.01
C PRO A 872 -34.70 -13.46 39.36
N GLU A 873 -35.67 -13.83 40.16
CA GLU A 873 -37.04 -14.10 39.73
C GLU A 873 -37.57 -12.94 38.88
N PRO A 874 -38.42 -13.21 37.88
CA PRO A 874 -38.92 -12.19 36.96
C PRO A 874 -39.83 -11.21 37.69
N ASP A 875 -39.31 -10.02 37.99
CA ASP A 875 -40.19 -8.88 38.24
C ASP A 875 -40.75 -8.46 36.86
N GLY A 876 -41.99 -8.90 36.62
CA GLY A 876 -42.66 -8.73 35.37
C GLY A 876 -42.99 -7.28 35.05
N THR A 877 -42.34 -6.72 34.00
CA THR A 877 -42.93 -5.65 33.14
C THR A 877 -42.08 -5.43 31.87
N GLY A 878 -41.32 -6.39 31.40
CA GLY A 878 -40.58 -6.27 30.11
C GLY A 878 -41.01 -7.38 29.13
N ASP A 879 -40.87 -7.15 27.85
CA ASP A 879 -41.11 -8.15 26.81
C ASP A 879 -39.99 -9.23 26.88
N THR A 880 -40.25 -10.28 27.67
CA THR A 880 -39.33 -11.39 27.92
C THR A 880 -38.92 -12.09 26.61
N ALA A 881 -39.81 -12.15 25.62
CA ALA A 881 -39.54 -12.77 24.33
C ALA A 881 -38.52 -11.94 23.52
N LEU A 882 -38.58 -10.60 23.58
CA LEU A 882 -37.65 -9.71 22.96
C LEU A 882 -36.28 -9.75 23.67
N ALA A 883 -36.25 -9.80 24.99
CA ALA A 883 -35.01 -9.89 25.77
C ALA A 883 -34.26 -11.19 25.49
N ASP A 884 -34.96 -12.33 25.41
CA ASP A 884 -34.35 -13.62 25.06
C ASP A 884 -33.84 -13.64 23.63
N ALA A 885 -34.58 -13.07 22.67
CA ALA A 885 -34.15 -12.95 21.29
C ALA A 885 -32.90 -12.03 21.14
N LEU A 886 -32.88 -10.90 21.84
CA LEU A 886 -31.73 -9.99 21.87
C LEU A 886 -30.50 -10.68 22.47
N ARG A 887 -30.65 -11.41 23.58
CA ARG A 887 -29.57 -12.15 24.20
C ARG A 887 -28.94 -13.15 23.22
N GLU A 888 -29.78 -14.00 22.59
CA GLU A 888 -29.31 -15.02 21.63
C GLU A 888 -28.62 -14.38 20.42
N ILE A 889 -29.15 -13.27 19.91
CA ILE A 889 -28.55 -12.53 18.80
C ILE A 889 -27.20 -11.91 19.22
N TRP A 890 -27.13 -11.29 20.41
CA TRP A 890 -25.91 -10.72 20.91
C TRP A 890 -24.83 -11.79 21.13
N GLU A 891 -25.20 -12.93 21.76
CA GLU A 891 -24.30 -14.06 21.92
C GLU A 891 -23.74 -14.56 20.57
N THR A 892 -24.61 -14.65 19.58
CA THR A 892 -24.19 -15.05 18.21
C THR A 892 -23.27 -14.01 17.55
N VAL A 893 -23.63 -12.72 17.64
CA VAL A 893 -22.89 -11.63 16.97
C VAL A 893 -21.58 -11.32 17.66
N LEU A 894 -21.58 -11.32 19.01
CA LEU A 894 -20.41 -11.00 19.83
C LEU A 894 -19.53 -12.24 20.08
N ASN A 895 -20.05 -13.43 19.78
CA ASN A 895 -19.38 -14.72 20.05
C ASN A 895 -18.90 -14.84 21.52
N THR A 896 -19.79 -14.43 22.46
CA THR A 896 -19.54 -14.46 23.90
C THR A 896 -20.86 -14.64 24.65
N PRO A 897 -20.93 -15.30 25.82
CA PRO A 897 -22.11 -15.32 26.66
C PRO A 897 -22.53 -13.91 27.08
N VAL A 898 -23.84 -13.63 27.08
CA VAL A 898 -24.40 -12.31 27.34
C VAL A 898 -25.43 -12.34 28.45
N GLY A 899 -25.22 -11.50 29.47
CA GLY A 899 -26.21 -11.21 30.52
C GLY A 899 -27.14 -10.07 30.10
N LEU A 900 -28.33 -9.95 30.76
CA LEU A 900 -29.28 -8.87 30.47
C LEU A 900 -28.79 -7.48 30.88
N ASP A 901 -27.89 -7.41 31.83
CA ASP A 901 -27.29 -6.18 32.37
C ASP A 901 -25.87 -5.89 31.81
N ASP A 902 -25.37 -6.72 30.92
CA ASP A 902 -24.07 -6.52 30.30
C ASP A 902 -24.13 -5.38 29.30
N ASP A 903 -23.14 -4.49 29.38
CA ASP A 903 -22.97 -3.39 28.44
C ASP A 903 -22.42 -3.92 27.10
N PHE A 904 -23.15 -3.63 26.04
CA PHE A 904 -22.85 -4.03 24.67
C PHE A 904 -21.41 -3.69 24.28
N PHE A 905 -20.96 -2.49 24.61
CA PHE A 905 -19.63 -2.01 24.26
C PHE A 905 -18.54 -2.64 25.12
N GLU A 906 -18.84 -2.95 26.38
CA GLU A 906 -17.93 -3.66 27.27
C GLU A 906 -17.71 -5.12 26.83
N LEU A 907 -18.72 -5.74 26.24
CA LEU A 907 -18.61 -7.07 25.63
C LEU A 907 -17.82 -7.06 24.29
N GLY A 908 -17.29 -5.92 23.87
CA GLY A 908 -16.57 -5.76 22.62
C GLY A 908 -17.47 -5.41 21.43
N GLY A 909 -18.71 -5.06 21.71
CA GLY A 909 -19.64 -4.54 20.72
C GLY A 909 -19.14 -3.23 20.10
N ASN A 910 -19.50 -3.02 18.89
CA ASN A 910 -19.20 -1.80 18.14
C ASN A 910 -20.35 -1.48 17.20
N SER A 911 -20.27 -0.32 16.56
CA SER A 911 -21.32 0.13 15.64
C SER A 911 -21.65 -0.86 14.52
N LEU A 912 -20.69 -1.70 14.09
CA LEU A 912 -20.92 -2.72 13.08
C LEU A 912 -21.67 -3.94 13.64
N PHE A 913 -21.32 -4.37 14.86
CA PHE A 913 -22.04 -5.46 15.51
C PHE A 913 -23.47 -5.04 15.86
N ALA A 914 -23.68 -3.78 16.20
CA ALA A 914 -25.03 -3.23 16.39
C ALA A 914 -25.89 -3.31 15.11
N VAL A 915 -25.30 -3.05 13.95
CA VAL A 915 -25.94 -3.25 12.64
C VAL A 915 -26.30 -4.71 12.41
N ARG A 916 -25.39 -5.64 12.71
CA ARG A 916 -25.66 -7.09 12.60
C ARG A 916 -26.80 -7.54 13.52
N ILE A 917 -26.87 -6.99 14.72
CA ILE A 917 -27.95 -7.23 15.67
C ILE A 917 -29.30 -6.75 15.09
N SER A 918 -29.32 -5.52 14.55
CA SER A 918 -30.55 -4.97 13.93
C SER A 918 -30.99 -5.78 12.72
N ALA A 919 -30.07 -6.23 11.88
CA ALA A 919 -30.35 -7.10 10.74
C ALA A 919 -30.87 -8.48 11.20
N ALA A 920 -30.31 -9.08 12.25
CA ALA A 920 -30.76 -10.36 12.80
C ALA A 920 -32.13 -10.25 13.43
N LEU A 921 -32.46 -9.13 14.09
CA LEU A 921 -33.79 -8.85 14.61
C LEU A 921 -34.84 -8.77 13.49
N ARG A 922 -34.56 -8.04 12.40
CA ARG A 922 -35.45 -7.98 11.22
C ARG A 922 -35.68 -9.35 10.61
N ALA A 923 -34.61 -10.14 10.44
CA ALA A 923 -34.74 -11.50 9.91
C ALA A 923 -35.63 -12.40 10.73
N ARG A 924 -35.79 -12.11 12.02
CA ARG A 924 -36.74 -12.79 12.92
C ARG A 924 -38.12 -12.12 12.99
N GLY A 925 -38.39 -11.08 12.21
CA GLY A 925 -39.62 -10.30 12.21
C GLY A 925 -39.82 -9.44 13.47
N LEU A 926 -38.73 -9.19 14.22
CA LEU A 926 -38.71 -8.33 15.39
C LEU A 926 -38.40 -6.88 15.02
N LYS A 927 -38.85 -5.93 15.83
CA LYS A 927 -38.55 -4.53 15.63
C LYS A 927 -37.05 -4.31 15.83
N PRO A 928 -36.35 -3.71 14.86
CA PRO A 928 -34.92 -3.42 15.01
C PRO A 928 -34.69 -2.39 16.13
N VAL A 929 -33.62 -2.58 16.88
CA VAL A 929 -33.17 -1.60 17.87
C VAL A 929 -32.44 -0.48 17.14
N PRO A 930 -32.90 0.79 17.21
CA PRO A 930 -32.19 1.89 16.63
C PRO A 930 -30.81 2.04 17.26
N LEU A 931 -29.78 2.31 16.44
CA LEU A 931 -28.40 2.41 16.90
C LEU A 931 -28.23 3.47 18.00
N ARG A 932 -28.94 4.61 17.87
CA ARG A 932 -28.96 5.67 18.89
C ARG A 932 -29.44 5.18 20.26
N ASP A 933 -30.40 4.25 20.27
CA ASP A 933 -30.96 3.71 21.51
C ASP A 933 -29.95 2.77 22.16
N LEU A 934 -29.25 1.96 21.37
CA LEU A 934 -28.15 1.12 21.85
C LEU A 934 -26.97 1.93 22.44
N PHE A 935 -26.72 3.13 21.92
CA PHE A 935 -25.69 4.03 22.48
C PHE A 935 -26.14 4.71 23.77
N ARG A 936 -27.46 4.93 23.93
CA ARG A 936 -28.00 5.58 25.14
C ARG A 936 -28.26 4.59 26.26
N THR A 937 -28.65 3.38 25.90
CA THR A 937 -29.08 2.29 26.78
C THR A 937 -28.41 1.00 26.30
N PRO A 938 -27.13 0.80 26.66
CA PRO A 938 -26.31 -0.26 26.06
C PRO A 938 -26.53 -1.64 26.66
N THR A 939 -27.55 -1.85 27.45
CA THR A 939 -27.90 -3.16 28.05
C THR A 939 -29.20 -3.71 27.48
N ILE A 940 -29.34 -5.04 27.42
CA ILE A 940 -30.56 -5.69 26.95
C ILE A 940 -31.76 -5.30 27.82
N ARG A 941 -31.53 -5.21 29.14
CA ARG A 941 -32.61 -4.81 30.07
C ARG A 941 -33.16 -3.44 29.74
N GLU A 942 -32.31 -2.44 29.53
CA GLU A 942 -32.74 -1.09 29.20
C GLU A 942 -33.40 -0.99 27.83
N LEU A 943 -32.97 -1.79 26.87
CA LEU A 943 -33.55 -1.83 25.52
C LEU A 943 -34.95 -2.49 25.49
N THR A 944 -35.32 -3.25 26.52
CA THR A 944 -36.56 -3.99 26.58
C THR A 944 -37.56 -3.40 27.61
N THR A 945 -37.12 -2.38 28.35
CA THR A 945 -38.00 -1.57 29.22
C THR A 945 -38.49 -0.32 28.49
#